data_5f4d0773a2d02f9c3897b0d12dc5a54e
#
_entry.id   5f4d0773a2d02f9c3897b0d12dc5a54e
#
_cell.length_a   1.000
_cell.length_b   1.000
_cell.length_c   1.000
_cell.angle_alpha   90.00
_cell.angle_beta   90.00
_cell.angle_gamma   90.00
#
_symmetry.space_group_name_H-M   'P 1'
#
loop_
_entity.id
_entity.type
_entity.pdbx_description
1 polymer ?
#
loop_
_entity_poly.entity_id
_entity_poly.type
_entity_poly.pdbx_seq_one_letter_code
_entity_poly.pdbx_strand_id
1 'polypeptide(L)'
;MTDEITNGQANYSAQNIQVLEGLEAVRKRPAMYIGDISEKGLHHLVYEVVDNSIDESMAGYCTHIEVAINKDGSITVQDNGRGIPVDMHPKEHKSALEVVMTVLHAGGKFDKGSYKVSGGLHGVGVSCVNALSTKMITEVFRDGKVYRQEYSCGKPVTGVECVGTTDINGTRQTFWPDGSIFTTTEYKYDILAARLHELAFLNAGLRITLTDFRVMEEGEPKKDTFFSNEGLKEFVAYIDENRVHLIQEPIYLNTEKQGVPIEVAILYNTEYKETIRSFVNNINTIEGGTHLVGFRTALTRTLKKYADDNKFLEKAKVEIEGEDFREGLTAVISVKVAEPQFEGQTKTKLGNSEVAGAVQQAVGEALTFYLEEHPKEAKLIVDKVILAAQARVAARKARESVQRKSPLSGSGLPGKLADCSDKDPANCELFIVEGDSAGGSAKQGRDRHTQAILPIRGKIFNVERVMWHKAFDHEEVNNIIQALGVRFGLNPDDSKAANYDKLRYYKVIIMTDADVDGSHIDTLIMTLFFRYMPELIEKGHLYIATPPLYLCTKGKVKEFCYDDVQRQRFIDQYGGGLEQNIITQRYKGLGEMNPEQLWDTTMNPENRLLKQVHIQDAAEADRIFSMLMGEDVGTRREFIERNATYANIDA
;
A
#
# COMPACT_ATOMS: atom_id res chain seq x y z
N MET A 1 -19.49 59.06 -1.01
CA MET A 1 -18.19 58.49 -0.73
C MET A 1 -18.24 57.06 -1.21
N THR A 2 -17.70 56.85 -2.37
CA THR A 2 -17.67 55.56 -3.08
C THR A 2 -16.34 54.89 -2.71
N ASP A 3 -16.41 53.80 -1.95
CA ASP A 3 -15.24 52.98 -1.64
C ASP A 3 -14.84 52.17 -2.88
N GLU A 4 -13.69 52.50 -3.41
CA GLU A 4 -13.00 51.77 -4.47
C GLU A 4 -12.50 50.44 -3.93
N ILE A 5 -13.10 49.36 -4.38
CA ILE A 5 -12.58 48.00 -4.23
C ILE A 5 -11.39 47.90 -5.17
N THR A 6 -10.18 48.05 -4.66
CA THR A 6 -8.95 47.75 -5.38
C THR A 6 -8.80 46.25 -5.62
N ASN A 7 -9.16 45.84 -6.83
CA ASN A 7 -8.84 44.51 -7.36
C ASN A 7 -7.31 44.38 -7.51
N GLY A 8 -6.67 43.73 -6.56
CA GLY A 8 -5.27 43.33 -6.64
C GLY A 8 -5.05 42.21 -7.66
N GLN A 9 -5.10 42.53 -8.94
CA GLN A 9 -4.53 41.64 -9.95
C GLN A 9 -3.02 41.60 -9.74
N ALA A 10 -2.52 40.50 -9.19
CA ALA A 10 -1.10 40.21 -9.16
C ALA A 10 -0.59 40.22 -10.62
N ASN A 11 0.20 41.23 -10.99
CA ASN A 11 0.82 41.33 -12.31
C ASN A 11 1.72 40.11 -12.52
N TYR A 12 1.28 39.12 -13.29
CA TYR A 12 2.11 38.00 -13.71
C TYR A 12 3.12 38.49 -14.75
N SER A 13 4.35 38.68 -14.32
CA SER A 13 5.46 39.19 -15.14
C SER A 13 6.65 38.23 -15.07
N ALA A 14 7.65 38.42 -15.92
CA ALA A 14 8.87 37.63 -15.91
C ALA A 14 9.58 37.63 -14.52
N GLN A 15 9.38 38.66 -13.71
CA GLN A 15 9.90 38.76 -12.35
C GLN A 15 9.25 37.76 -11.37
N ASN A 16 8.07 37.23 -11.71
CA ASN A 16 7.37 36.23 -10.90
C ASN A 16 7.80 34.79 -11.25
N ILE A 17 8.60 34.62 -12.32
CA ILE A 17 9.13 33.32 -12.72
C ILE A 17 10.41 33.06 -11.91
N GLN A 18 10.30 32.14 -10.95
CA GLN A 18 11.44 31.66 -10.15
C GLN A 18 12.06 30.44 -10.83
N VAL A 19 13.35 30.50 -11.13
CA VAL A 19 14.13 29.33 -11.55
C VAL A 19 14.73 28.72 -10.28
N LEU A 20 14.37 27.48 -9.98
CA LEU A 20 14.93 26.73 -8.87
C LEU A 20 16.03 25.81 -9.43
N GLU A 21 17.23 25.95 -8.90
CA GLU A 21 18.36 25.15 -9.32
C GLU A 21 18.68 24.03 -8.31
N GLY A 22 19.03 22.84 -8.86
CA GLY A 22 19.53 21.71 -8.08
C GLY A 22 18.61 21.24 -6.95
N LEU A 23 19.16 21.01 -5.78
CA LEU A 23 18.46 20.41 -4.63
C LEU A 23 17.47 21.36 -3.94
N GLU A 24 17.51 22.67 -4.23
CA GLU A 24 16.52 23.63 -3.72
C GLU A 24 15.13 23.36 -4.30
N ALA A 25 15.05 22.88 -5.54
CA ALA A 25 13.81 22.46 -6.16
C ALA A 25 13.17 21.28 -5.40
N VAL A 26 13.98 20.32 -4.97
CA VAL A 26 13.54 19.16 -4.17
C VAL A 26 12.95 19.62 -2.84
N ARG A 27 13.62 20.49 -2.11
CA ARG A 27 13.14 21.01 -0.82
C ARG A 27 11.84 21.81 -0.96
N LYS A 28 11.69 22.57 -2.05
CA LYS A 28 10.49 23.39 -2.29
C LYS A 28 9.28 22.58 -2.75
N ARG A 29 9.51 21.47 -3.45
CA ARG A 29 8.46 20.59 -4.01
C ARG A 29 8.80 19.12 -3.75
N PRO A 30 8.93 18.68 -2.49
CA PRO A 30 9.38 17.31 -2.16
C PRO A 30 8.46 16.24 -2.72
N ALA A 31 7.14 16.45 -2.72
CA ALA A 31 6.17 15.50 -3.24
C ALA A 31 6.35 15.15 -4.74
N MET A 32 6.98 16.02 -5.54
CA MET A 32 7.31 15.71 -6.94
C MET A 32 8.37 14.61 -7.07
N TYR A 33 9.23 14.42 -6.04
CA TYR A 33 10.36 13.50 -6.07
C TYR A 33 10.12 12.23 -5.25
N ILE A 34 9.43 12.36 -4.11
CA ILE A 34 9.17 11.26 -3.18
C ILE A 34 7.68 10.90 -3.05
N GLY A 35 6.81 11.55 -3.85
CA GLY A 35 5.38 11.27 -3.93
C GLY A 35 4.53 11.89 -2.81
N ASP A 36 5.05 11.96 -1.59
CA ASP A 36 4.32 12.43 -0.41
C ASP A 36 5.29 13.01 0.64
N ILE A 37 4.80 13.78 1.60
CA ILE A 37 5.55 14.30 2.76
C ILE A 37 5.03 13.75 4.10
N SER A 38 4.08 12.83 4.05
CA SER A 38 3.56 12.10 5.21
C SER A 38 4.46 10.92 5.59
N GLU A 39 3.97 10.02 6.43
CA GLU A 39 4.62 8.77 6.82
C GLU A 39 5.15 7.98 5.61
N LYS A 40 4.37 7.90 4.52
CA LYS A 40 4.77 7.19 3.30
C LYS A 40 6.03 7.81 2.65
N GLY A 41 6.06 9.13 2.49
CA GLY A 41 7.22 9.83 1.93
C GLY A 41 8.43 9.76 2.84
N LEU A 42 8.24 9.74 4.17
CA LEU A 42 9.32 9.55 5.14
C LEU A 42 10.01 8.20 4.94
N HIS A 43 9.23 7.09 4.88
CA HIS A 43 9.77 5.75 4.67
C HIS A 43 10.40 5.59 3.28
N HIS A 44 9.91 6.33 2.28
CA HIS A 44 10.48 6.32 0.93
C HIS A 44 11.95 6.79 0.90
N LEU A 45 12.37 7.67 1.81
CA LEU A 45 13.79 8.04 1.95
C LEU A 45 14.67 6.82 2.24
N VAL A 46 14.21 5.92 3.10
CA VAL A 46 14.93 4.67 3.41
C VAL A 46 14.99 3.78 2.18
N TYR A 47 13.89 3.65 1.45
CA TYR A 47 13.83 2.83 0.25
C TYR A 47 14.80 3.32 -0.83
N GLU A 48 14.92 4.63 -1.05
CA GLU A 48 15.87 5.18 -2.03
C GLU A 48 17.33 4.86 -1.70
N VAL A 49 17.69 4.80 -0.41
CA VAL A 49 19.05 4.42 0.01
C VAL A 49 19.25 2.91 -0.10
N VAL A 50 18.28 2.11 0.37
CA VAL A 50 18.33 0.64 0.29
C VAL A 50 18.36 0.18 -1.17
N ASP A 51 17.58 0.79 -2.07
CA ASP A 51 17.54 0.44 -3.49
C ASP A 51 18.92 0.63 -4.18
N ASN A 52 19.76 1.54 -3.69
CA ASN A 52 21.14 1.65 -4.19
C ASN A 52 21.99 0.44 -3.79
N SER A 53 21.81 -0.06 -2.56
CA SER A 53 22.48 -1.29 -2.10
C SER A 53 21.94 -2.55 -2.80
N ILE A 54 20.64 -2.56 -3.11
CA ILE A 54 20.01 -3.61 -3.95
C ILE A 54 20.58 -3.60 -5.36
N ASP A 55 20.81 -2.42 -5.96
CA ASP A 55 21.43 -2.33 -7.29
C ASP A 55 22.88 -2.89 -7.28
N GLU A 56 23.63 -2.70 -6.19
CA GLU A 56 24.93 -3.36 -5.99
C GLU A 56 24.78 -4.89 -5.88
N SER A 57 23.72 -5.38 -5.24
CA SER A 57 23.44 -6.82 -5.17
C SER A 57 23.05 -7.38 -6.54
N MET A 58 22.19 -6.70 -7.30
CA MET A 58 21.85 -7.12 -8.67
C MET A 58 23.06 -7.11 -9.61
N ALA A 59 24.04 -6.26 -9.35
CA ALA A 59 25.33 -6.24 -10.06
C ALA A 59 26.31 -7.33 -9.57
N GLY A 60 25.95 -8.08 -8.53
CA GLY A 60 26.73 -9.20 -7.98
C GLY A 60 27.81 -8.80 -6.96
N TYR A 61 27.78 -7.59 -6.42
CA TYR A 61 28.82 -7.09 -5.52
C TYR A 61 28.38 -6.97 -4.06
N CYS A 62 27.08 -6.96 -3.76
CA CYS A 62 26.55 -6.85 -2.40
C CYS A 62 25.82 -8.14 -2.00
N THR A 63 26.10 -8.63 -0.80
CA THR A 63 25.51 -9.84 -0.21
C THR A 63 24.86 -9.58 1.15
N HIS A 64 25.11 -8.41 1.74
CA HIS A 64 24.58 -8.04 3.04
C HIS A 64 24.26 -6.55 3.11
N ILE A 65 23.07 -6.24 3.57
CA ILE A 65 22.58 -4.87 3.83
C ILE A 65 22.14 -4.80 5.29
N GLU A 66 22.58 -3.78 6.00
CA GLU A 66 22.16 -3.48 7.36
C GLU A 66 21.39 -2.17 7.39
N VAL A 67 20.21 -2.18 7.97
CA VAL A 67 19.36 -1.00 8.16
C VAL A 67 19.14 -0.82 9.66
N ALA A 68 19.36 0.38 10.17
CA ALA A 68 19.19 0.67 11.59
C ALA A 68 18.32 1.92 11.79
N ILE A 69 17.35 1.80 12.69
CA ILE A 69 16.60 2.93 13.24
C ILE A 69 17.31 3.33 14.53
N ASN A 70 17.94 4.49 14.54
CA ASN A 70 18.74 4.94 15.65
C ASN A 70 17.89 5.62 16.75
N LYS A 71 18.43 5.68 17.99
CA LYS A 71 17.75 6.32 19.14
C LYS A 71 17.44 7.79 18.93
N ASP A 72 18.23 8.47 18.11
CA ASP A 72 18.08 9.91 17.80
C ASP A 72 17.14 10.17 16.61
N GLY A 73 16.43 9.14 16.12
CA GLY A 73 15.50 9.24 15.00
C GLY A 73 16.15 9.22 13.62
N SER A 74 17.48 9.07 13.53
CA SER A 74 18.16 8.89 12.24
C SER A 74 18.04 7.45 11.74
N ILE A 75 18.25 7.29 10.43
CA ILE A 75 18.41 5.98 9.79
C ILE A 75 19.86 5.79 9.35
N THR A 76 20.38 4.60 9.56
CA THR A 76 21.66 4.16 8.98
C THR A 76 21.39 2.99 8.04
N VAL A 77 21.89 3.09 6.82
CA VAL A 77 21.94 1.98 5.85
C VAL A 77 23.39 1.71 5.51
N GLN A 78 23.81 0.46 5.63
CA GLN A 78 25.14 0.00 5.26
C GLN A 78 25.05 -1.21 4.36
N ASP A 79 25.87 -1.22 3.30
CA ASP A 79 26.06 -2.38 2.44
C ASP A 79 27.54 -2.84 2.42
N ASN A 80 27.77 -4.01 1.87
CA ASN A 80 29.10 -4.55 1.60
C ASN A 80 29.43 -4.58 0.10
N GLY A 81 28.87 -3.65 -0.68
CA GLY A 81 29.12 -3.49 -2.12
C GLY A 81 30.50 -2.92 -2.45
N ARG A 82 30.65 -2.37 -3.65
CA ARG A 82 31.92 -1.80 -4.12
C ARG A 82 32.31 -0.48 -3.44
N GLY A 83 31.37 0.20 -2.83
CA GLY A 83 31.52 1.57 -2.36
C GLY A 83 31.44 2.62 -3.49
N ILE A 84 30.84 3.75 -3.22
CA ILE A 84 30.71 4.86 -4.17
C ILE A 84 32.12 5.35 -4.56
N PRO A 85 32.43 5.62 -5.85
CA PRO A 85 33.71 6.19 -6.25
C PRO A 85 33.99 7.53 -5.56
N VAL A 86 35.22 7.75 -5.14
CA VAL A 86 35.66 8.98 -4.46
C VAL A 86 36.61 9.84 -5.29
N ASP A 87 37.03 9.33 -6.45
CA ASP A 87 37.91 10.02 -7.39
C ASP A 87 37.26 11.31 -7.90
N MET A 88 38.13 12.22 -8.39
CA MET A 88 37.66 13.48 -8.96
C MET A 88 36.91 13.28 -10.27
N HIS A 89 35.67 13.76 -10.33
CA HIS A 89 34.87 13.71 -11.56
C HIS A 89 35.44 14.67 -12.61
N PRO A 90 35.75 14.21 -13.83
CA PRO A 90 36.50 14.98 -14.82
C PRO A 90 35.81 16.26 -15.31
N LYS A 91 34.48 16.31 -15.27
CA LYS A 91 33.71 17.50 -15.73
C LYS A 91 33.31 18.43 -14.58
N GLU A 92 32.93 17.85 -13.43
CA GLU A 92 32.41 18.63 -12.31
C GLU A 92 33.50 19.18 -11.39
N HIS A 93 34.75 18.69 -11.52
CA HIS A 93 35.90 19.06 -10.68
C HIS A 93 35.61 18.90 -9.17
N LYS A 94 34.77 17.94 -8.84
CA LYS A 94 34.39 17.51 -7.49
C LYS A 94 34.59 16.01 -7.37
N SER A 95 34.67 15.49 -6.15
CA SER A 95 34.66 14.05 -5.93
C SER A 95 33.39 13.43 -6.52
N ALA A 96 33.49 12.25 -7.11
CA ALA A 96 32.35 11.50 -7.63
C ALA A 96 31.30 11.25 -6.51
N LEU A 97 31.74 11.02 -5.28
CA LEU A 97 30.85 10.95 -4.11
C LEU A 97 30.03 12.26 -3.94
N GLU A 98 30.71 13.43 -3.94
CA GLU A 98 30.01 14.70 -3.82
C GLU A 98 29.04 14.94 -4.98
N VAL A 99 29.42 14.59 -6.20
CA VAL A 99 28.54 14.71 -7.38
C VAL A 99 27.28 13.87 -7.22
N VAL A 100 27.39 12.59 -6.84
CA VAL A 100 26.26 11.70 -6.63
C VAL A 100 25.32 12.21 -5.53
N MET A 101 25.89 12.81 -4.47
CA MET A 101 25.12 13.26 -3.32
C MET A 101 24.47 14.63 -3.52
N THR A 102 24.96 15.48 -4.44
CA THR A 102 24.55 16.89 -4.53
C THR A 102 24.01 17.33 -5.89
N VAL A 103 24.19 16.51 -6.92
CA VAL A 103 23.76 16.84 -8.28
C VAL A 103 22.60 15.92 -8.69
N LEU A 104 21.50 16.52 -9.15
CA LEU A 104 20.38 15.76 -9.72
C LEU A 104 20.80 15.17 -11.08
N HIS A 105 20.28 13.99 -11.39
CA HIS A 105 20.57 13.29 -12.65
C HIS A 105 22.07 12.95 -12.81
N ALA A 106 22.73 12.65 -11.69
CA ALA A 106 24.11 12.17 -11.67
C ALA A 106 24.18 10.76 -11.08
N GLY A 107 25.01 9.90 -11.64
CA GLY A 107 25.24 8.54 -11.10
C GLY A 107 25.79 7.56 -12.14
N GLY A 108 26.41 6.50 -11.67
CA GLY A 108 26.99 5.43 -12.51
C GLY A 108 25.96 4.57 -13.24
N LYS A 109 24.67 4.71 -12.91
CA LYS A 109 23.57 3.92 -13.50
C LYS A 109 23.20 4.37 -14.94
N PHE A 110 23.72 5.51 -15.38
CA PHE A 110 23.63 5.94 -16.79
C PHE A 110 24.64 5.24 -17.69
N ASP A 111 25.66 4.58 -17.11
CA ASP A 111 26.66 3.80 -17.85
C ASP A 111 26.30 2.31 -17.83
N LYS A 112 25.96 1.76 -19.00
CA LYS A 112 25.62 0.33 -19.19
C LYS A 112 26.77 -0.63 -18.86
N GLY A 113 28.00 -0.13 -18.82
CA GLY A 113 29.19 -0.92 -18.43
C GLY A 113 29.20 -1.19 -16.91
N SER A 114 28.67 -0.26 -16.11
CA SER A 114 28.70 -0.34 -14.65
C SER A 114 27.48 -1.09 -14.08
N TYR A 115 26.30 -0.91 -14.67
CA TYR A 115 25.05 -1.58 -14.27
C TYR A 115 24.26 -2.01 -15.50
N LYS A 116 24.10 -3.32 -15.71
CA LYS A 116 23.27 -3.85 -16.79
C LYS A 116 21.78 -3.66 -16.53
N VAL A 117 21.38 -3.74 -15.28
CA VAL A 117 20.01 -3.56 -14.77
C VAL A 117 20.09 -2.79 -13.48
N SER A 118 19.21 -1.84 -13.26
CA SER A 118 19.07 -1.11 -11.99
C SER A 118 17.62 -0.68 -11.75
N GLY A 119 17.22 -0.58 -10.49
CA GLY A 119 15.95 0.02 -10.07
C GLY A 119 16.00 1.55 -10.12
N GLY A 120 17.17 2.13 -9.82
CA GLY A 120 17.40 3.57 -9.89
C GLY A 120 17.68 4.05 -11.30
N LEU A 121 16.70 4.73 -11.92
CA LEU A 121 16.77 5.16 -13.33
C LEU A 121 17.16 6.62 -13.53
N HIS A 122 16.80 7.47 -12.60
CA HIS A 122 16.84 8.93 -12.79
C HIS A 122 18.05 9.61 -12.15
N GLY A 123 18.85 8.88 -11.35
CA GLY A 123 20.02 9.44 -10.65
C GLY A 123 19.67 10.58 -9.67
N VAL A 124 18.49 10.48 -9.01
CA VAL A 124 18.01 11.51 -8.11
C VAL A 124 17.73 11.01 -6.67
N GLY A 125 17.63 9.70 -6.45
CA GLY A 125 17.16 9.15 -5.17
C GLY A 125 17.97 9.63 -3.98
N VAL A 126 19.24 9.29 -3.90
CA VAL A 126 20.09 9.64 -2.76
C VAL A 126 20.30 11.15 -2.61
N SER A 127 20.37 11.90 -3.70
CA SER A 127 20.46 13.37 -3.64
C SER A 127 19.17 14.00 -3.12
N CYS A 128 18.00 13.39 -3.38
CA CYS A 128 16.74 13.78 -2.76
C CYS A 128 16.74 13.48 -1.25
N VAL A 129 17.22 12.31 -0.82
CA VAL A 129 17.37 11.99 0.62
C VAL A 129 18.27 13.04 1.31
N ASN A 130 19.40 13.38 0.71
CA ASN A 130 20.30 14.40 1.21
C ASN A 130 19.61 15.77 1.31
N ALA A 131 18.89 16.19 0.27
CA ALA A 131 18.15 17.46 0.25
C ALA A 131 17.08 17.55 1.33
N LEU A 132 16.39 16.42 1.62
CA LEU A 132 15.27 16.34 2.56
C LEU A 132 15.70 15.94 3.99
N SER A 133 17.01 15.95 4.26
CA SER A 133 17.59 15.67 5.56
C SER A 133 18.24 16.93 6.15
N THR A 134 18.08 17.16 7.45
CA THR A 134 18.78 18.24 8.16
C THR A 134 20.27 17.97 8.21
N LYS A 135 20.65 16.69 8.31
CA LYS A 135 22.02 16.21 8.30
C LYS A 135 22.08 14.88 7.57
N MET A 136 23.16 14.67 6.81
CA MET A 136 23.50 13.38 6.24
C MET A 136 25.00 13.14 6.33
N ILE A 137 25.40 11.91 6.64
CA ILE A 137 26.78 11.46 6.69
C ILE A 137 26.91 10.27 5.74
N THR A 138 27.84 10.36 4.82
CA THR A 138 28.19 9.24 3.95
C THR A 138 29.63 8.80 4.22
N GLU A 139 29.80 7.53 4.54
CA GLU A 139 31.08 6.86 4.70
C GLU A 139 31.23 5.81 3.60
N VAL A 140 32.35 5.84 2.91
CA VAL A 140 32.68 4.92 1.84
C VAL A 140 33.91 4.10 2.23
N PHE A 141 33.74 2.78 2.24
CA PHE A 141 34.78 1.81 2.53
C PHE A 141 35.30 1.28 1.18
N ARG A 142 36.48 1.74 0.77
CA ARG A 142 37.01 1.41 -0.56
C ARG A 142 38.54 1.53 -0.60
N ASP A 143 39.18 0.61 -1.33
CA ASP A 143 40.61 0.62 -1.56
C ASP A 143 41.44 0.67 -0.24
N GLY A 144 40.98 -0.05 0.79
CA GLY A 144 41.63 -0.12 2.10
C GLY A 144 41.47 1.15 2.96
N LYS A 145 40.62 2.08 2.56
CA LYS A 145 40.43 3.39 3.24
C LYS A 145 38.94 3.65 3.55
N VAL A 146 38.74 4.45 4.58
CA VAL A 146 37.43 5.00 4.93
C VAL A 146 37.38 6.47 4.54
N TYR A 147 36.53 6.80 3.59
CA TYR A 147 36.26 8.17 3.18
C TYR A 147 34.95 8.64 3.79
N ARG A 148 34.90 9.89 4.24
CA ARG A 148 33.73 10.47 4.86
C ARG A 148 33.46 11.84 4.32
N GLN A 149 32.16 12.15 4.12
CA GLN A 149 31.66 13.50 3.83
C GLN A 149 30.35 13.74 4.56
N GLU A 150 30.17 14.95 5.08
CA GLU A 150 28.96 15.38 5.78
C GLU A 150 28.22 16.44 4.97
N TYR A 151 26.88 16.39 5.09
CA TYR A 151 25.99 17.29 4.38
C TYR A 151 24.93 17.85 5.34
N SER A 152 24.42 19.06 5.01
CA SER A 152 23.27 19.66 5.68
C SER A 152 22.32 20.21 4.63
N CYS A 153 21.07 19.76 4.66
CA CYS A 153 20.01 20.20 3.73
C CYS A 153 20.45 20.13 2.24
N GLY A 154 21.16 19.07 1.87
CA GLY A 154 21.65 18.86 0.51
C GLY A 154 22.99 19.55 0.18
N LYS A 155 23.54 20.35 1.07
CA LYS A 155 24.81 21.06 0.84
C LYS A 155 25.97 20.39 1.58
N PRO A 156 27.15 20.20 0.95
CA PRO A 156 28.30 19.64 1.64
C PRO A 156 28.77 20.60 2.74
N VAL A 157 29.05 20.04 3.92
CA VAL A 157 29.59 20.77 5.09
C VAL A 157 31.09 20.56 5.17
N THR A 158 31.56 19.37 4.77
CA THR A 158 32.98 19.02 4.70
C THR A 158 33.38 18.64 3.27
N GLY A 159 34.68 18.63 2.98
CA GLY A 159 35.19 17.92 1.81
C GLY A 159 35.11 16.40 2.02
N VAL A 160 35.48 15.63 0.98
CA VAL A 160 35.69 14.19 1.13
C VAL A 160 37.03 13.96 1.81
N GLU A 161 37.02 13.42 3.01
CA GLU A 161 38.21 13.21 3.84
C GLU A 161 38.46 11.72 4.06
N CYS A 162 39.73 11.31 4.02
CA CYS A 162 40.12 9.96 4.44
C CYS A 162 40.26 9.97 5.98
N VAL A 163 39.33 9.28 6.65
CA VAL A 163 39.24 9.29 8.12
C VAL A 163 39.84 8.03 8.76
N GLY A 164 40.22 7.04 7.98
CA GLY A 164 40.78 5.79 8.52
C GLY A 164 41.11 4.76 7.44
N THR A 165 41.48 3.56 7.91
CA THR A 165 41.74 2.37 7.08
C THR A 165 40.70 1.30 7.38
N THR A 166 40.41 0.42 6.44
CA THR A 166 39.42 -0.65 6.54
C THR A 166 39.80 -1.88 5.75
N ASP A 167 39.35 -3.05 6.18
CA ASP A 167 39.45 -4.30 5.45
C ASP A 167 38.17 -4.68 4.70
N ILE A 168 37.08 -3.86 4.84
CA ILE A 168 35.81 -4.10 4.16
C ILE A 168 35.60 -3.09 3.03
N ASN A 169 34.75 -3.45 2.08
CA ASN A 169 34.21 -2.53 1.08
C ASN A 169 32.73 -2.25 1.36
N GLY A 170 32.20 -1.16 0.83
CA GLY A 170 30.79 -0.83 0.93
C GLY A 170 30.52 0.65 1.10
N THR A 171 29.27 0.97 1.34
CA THR A 171 28.82 2.33 1.65
C THR A 171 27.95 2.32 2.91
N ARG A 172 28.17 3.29 3.79
CA ARG A 172 27.32 3.56 4.95
C ARG A 172 26.75 4.96 4.83
N GLN A 173 25.45 5.08 4.92
CA GLN A 173 24.73 6.36 4.88
C GLN A 173 23.88 6.51 6.13
N THR A 174 24.08 7.60 6.86
CA THR A 174 23.27 7.96 8.03
C THR A 174 22.62 9.30 7.77
N PHE A 175 21.29 9.39 7.92
CA PHE A 175 20.55 10.62 7.62
C PHE A 175 19.44 10.90 8.64
N TRP A 176 19.20 12.20 8.88
CA TRP A 176 18.20 12.73 9.79
C TRP A 176 17.14 13.47 8.98
N PRO A 177 15.89 12.99 8.90
CA PRO A 177 14.85 13.62 8.11
C PRO A 177 14.54 15.03 8.64
N ASP A 178 14.18 15.93 7.74
CA ASP A 178 13.88 17.32 8.09
C ASP A 178 12.43 17.48 8.56
N GLY A 179 12.22 17.64 9.88
CA GLY A 179 10.91 17.83 10.49
C GLY A 179 10.19 19.13 10.07
N SER A 180 10.86 20.05 9.36
CA SER A 180 10.20 21.22 8.77
C SER A 180 9.52 20.91 7.43
N ILE A 181 9.80 19.74 6.84
CA ILE A 181 9.25 19.27 5.56
C ILE A 181 8.23 18.16 5.79
N PHE A 182 8.60 17.17 6.61
CA PHE A 182 7.75 16.01 6.86
C PHE A 182 6.74 16.27 7.98
N THR A 183 5.53 15.73 7.83
CA THR A 183 4.48 15.79 8.85
C THR A 183 4.80 14.96 10.08
N THR A 184 5.66 13.95 9.94
CA THR A 184 6.23 13.12 11.00
C THR A 184 7.68 12.77 10.65
N THR A 185 8.51 12.55 11.66
CA THR A 185 9.89 12.05 11.52
C THR A 185 10.06 10.70 12.23
N GLU A 186 8.95 10.08 12.64
CA GLU A 186 8.97 8.78 13.32
C GLU A 186 8.86 7.64 12.33
N TYR A 187 9.94 6.84 12.23
CA TYR A 187 9.95 5.62 11.42
C TYR A 187 9.25 4.48 12.13
N LYS A 188 8.43 3.74 11.40
CA LYS A 188 7.76 2.53 11.88
C LYS A 188 8.54 1.30 11.46
N TYR A 189 8.86 0.47 12.46
CA TYR A 189 9.63 -0.76 12.26
C TYR A 189 8.94 -1.70 11.29
N ASP A 190 7.63 -1.96 11.48
CA ASP A 190 6.89 -2.96 10.73
C ASP A 190 6.77 -2.59 9.23
N ILE A 191 6.71 -1.29 8.91
CA ILE A 191 6.69 -0.82 7.52
C ILE A 191 8.03 -1.12 6.83
N LEU A 192 9.14 -0.84 7.50
CA LEU A 192 10.47 -1.14 6.96
C LEU A 192 10.67 -2.65 6.88
N ALA A 193 10.30 -3.40 7.91
CA ALA A 193 10.43 -4.86 7.97
C ALA A 193 9.71 -5.54 6.78
N ALA A 194 8.46 -5.16 6.51
CA ALA A 194 7.69 -5.70 5.39
C ALA A 194 8.40 -5.48 4.05
N ARG A 195 8.86 -4.25 3.78
CA ARG A 195 9.57 -3.94 2.52
C ARG A 195 10.92 -4.64 2.40
N LEU A 196 11.69 -4.71 3.48
CA LEU A 196 13.00 -5.37 3.48
C LEU A 196 12.85 -6.89 3.32
N HIS A 197 11.81 -7.49 3.86
CA HIS A 197 11.47 -8.90 3.66
C HIS A 197 11.11 -9.18 2.20
N GLU A 198 10.28 -8.34 1.57
CA GLU A 198 9.96 -8.42 0.14
C GLU A 198 11.23 -8.36 -0.72
N LEU A 199 12.14 -7.42 -0.42
CA LEU A 199 13.41 -7.28 -1.15
C LEU A 199 14.33 -8.50 -0.97
N ALA A 200 14.31 -9.17 0.19
CA ALA A 200 15.07 -10.40 0.40
C ALA A 200 14.54 -11.55 -0.47
N PHE A 201 13.23 -11.68 -0.65
CA PHE A 201 12.64 -12.65 -1.58
C PHE A 201 12.96 -12.35 -3.04
N LEU A 202 12.96 -11.08 -3.43
CA LEU A 202 13.26 -10.66 -4.81
C LEU A 202 14.74 -10.81 -5.19
N ASN A 203 15.62 -10.99 -4.19
CA ASN A 203 17.07 -11.09 -4.37
C ASN A 203 17.60 -12.30 -3.59
N ALA A 204 17.35 -13.51 -4.10
CA ALA A 204 17.79 -14.75 -3.46
C ALA A 204 19.29 -14.72 -3.13
N GLY A 205 19.64 -15.11 -1.90
CA GLY A 205 21.02 -15.09 -1.39
C GLY A 205 21.47 -13.76 -0.76
N LEU A 206 20.67 -12.69 -0.88
CA LEU A 206 20.92 -11.43 -0.19
C LEU A 206 20.40 -11.48 1.24
N ARG A 207 21.23 -11.10 2.20
CA ARG A 207 20.86 -10.95 3.61
C ARG A 207 20.56 -9.48 3.90
N ILE A 208 19.40 -9.19 4.49
CA ILE A 208 19.02 -7.84 4.92
C ILE A 208 18.69 -7.90 6.42
N THR A 209 19.34 -7.05 7.20
CA THR A 209 19.13 -6.97 8.65
C THR A 209 18.51 -5.62 9.00
N LEU A 210 17.42 -5.63 9.77
CA LEU A 210 16.80 -4.44 10.34
C LEU A 210 16.99 -4.44 11.84
N THR A 211 17.52 -3.35 12.40
CA THR A 211 17.70 -3.18 13.85
C THR A 211 17.02 -1.89 14.32
N ASP A 212 16.22 -1.98 15.36
CA ASP A 212 15.63 -0.80 16.01
C ASP A 212 16.28 -0.57 17.39
N PHE A 213 17.15 0.41 17.47
CA PHE A 213 17.82 0.77 18.72
C PHE A 213 16.94 1.53 19.71
N ARG A 214 15.72 1.90 19.33
CA ARG A 214 14.75 2.56 20.23
C ARG A 214 14.02 1.57 21.11
N VAL A 215 13.88 0.32 20.64
CA VAL A 215 13.13 -0.76 21.30
C VAL A 215 14.10 -1.84 21.76
N MET A 216 14.00 -2.23 23.03
CA MET A 216 14.80 -3.31 23.62
C MET A 216 13.90 -4.52 23.86
N GLU A 217 14.28 -5.66 23.31
CA GLU A 217 13.66 -6.97 23.55
C GLU A 217 14.68 -7.86 24.25
N GLU A 218 14.35 -8.40 25.42
CA GLU A 218 15.23 -9.25 26.25
C GLU A 218 16.63 -8.68 26.55
N GLY A 219 16.77 -7.34 26.52
CA GLY A 219 18.04 -6.64 26.78
C GLY A 219 18.89 -6.33 25.54
N GLU A 220 18.48 -6.80 24.37
CA GLU A 220 19.09 -6.49 23.07
C GLU A 220 18.15 -5.60 22.23
N PRO A 221 18.68 -4.80 21.29
CA PRO A 221 17.84 -4.06 20.34
C PRO A 221 16.97 -4.99 19.49
N LYS A 222 15.71 -4.59 19.23
CA LYS A 222 14.82 -5.34 18.33
C LYS A 222 15.49 -5.51 16.98
N LYS A 223 15.59 -6.78 16.51
CA LYS A 223 16.36 -7.11 15.32
C LYS A 223 15.73 -8.26 14.55
N ASP A 224 15.49 -8.06 13.26
CA ASP A 224 15.10 -9.09 12.32
C ASP A 224 16.13 -9.22 11.20
N THR A 225 16.30 -10.45 10.72
CA THR A 225 17.15 -10.76 9.56
C THR A 225 16.33 -11.47 8.51
N PHE A 226 16.20 -10.83 7.36
CA PHE A 226 15.47 -11.33 6.20
C PHE A 226 16.46 -11.97 5.23
N PHE A 227 16.17 -13.18 4.81
CA PHE A 227 17.01 -13.95 3.90
C PHE A 227 16.16 -15.02 3.21
N SER A 228 16.33 -15.18 1.92
CA SER A 228 15.68 -16.24 1.14
C SER A 228 16.71 -16.99 0.29
N ASN A 229 16.63 -18.32 0.28
CA ASN A 229 17.44 -19.17 -0.59
C ASN A 229 16.77 -19.41 -1.95
N GLU A 230 15.44 -19.57 -1.94
CA GLU A 230 14.67 -19.97 -3.12
C GLU A 230 13.91 -18.79 -3.76
N GLY A 231 14.07 -17.58 -3.24
CA GLY A 231 13.56 -16.35 -3.84
C GLY A 231 12.05 -16.34 -4.01
N LEU A 232 11.57 -16.23 -5.25
CA LEU A 232 10.15 -16.13 -5.56
C LEU A 232 9.33 -17.36 -5.18
N LYS A 233 9.92 -18.55 -5.07
CA LYS A 233 9.22 -19.72 -4.56
C LYS A 233 8.80 -19.54 -3.10
N GLU A 234 9.74 -19.07 -2.27
CA GLU A 234 9.46 -18.76 -0.86
C GLU A 234 8.50 -17.57 -0.76
N PHE A 235 8.61 -16.58 -1.66
CA PHE A 235 7.74 -15.42 -1.64
C PHE A 235 6.28 -15.77 -1.94
N VAL A 236 6.02 -16.58 -2.97
CA VAL A 236 4.65 -16.99 -3.29
C VAL A 236 4.06 -17.87 -2.18
N ALA A 237 4.87 -18.72 -1.56
CA ALA A 237 4.47 -19.53 -0.41
C ALA A 237 4.18 -18.65 0.83
N TYR A 238 4.97 -17.63 1.08
CA TYR A 238 4.75 -16.66 2.16
C TYR A 238 3.42 -15.89 1.98
N ILE A 239 3.13 -15.43 0.75
CA ILE A 239 1.86 -14.76 0.45
C ILE A 239 0.67 -15.70 0.67
N ASP A 240 0.86 -16.99 0.41
CA ASP A 240 -0.18 -18.02 0.41
C ASP A 240 -0.21 -18.86 1.71
N GLU A 241 0.62 -18.52 2.69
CA GLU A 241 0.85 -19.27 3.93
C GLU A 241 -0.44 -19.69 4.66
N ASN A 242 -1.46 -18.82 4.64
CA ASN A 242 -2.71 -19.03 5.36
C ASN A 242 -3.84 -19.58 4.48
N ARG A 243 -3.52 -20.20 3.34
CA ARG A 243 -4.49 -20.73 2.36
C ARG A 243 -4.30 -22.21 2.12
N VAL A 244 -5.39 -22.89 1.74
CA VAL A 244 -5.34 -24.30 1.38
C VAL A 244 -4.89 -24.45 -0.07
N HIS A 245 -3.70 -25.00 -0.29
CA HIS A 245 -3.13 -25.15 -1.61
C HIS A 245 -3.77 -26.29 -2.40
N LEU A 246 -3.97 -26.11 -3.69
CA LEU A 246 -4.38 -27.14 -4.64
C LEU A 246 -3.18 -27.93 -5.20
N ILE A 247 -2.02 -27.28 -5.24
CA ILE A 247 -0.74 -27.86 -5.67
C ILE A 247 0.27 -27.71 -4.54
N GLN A 248 1.14 -28.70 -4.34
CA GLN A 248 2.04 -28.72 -3.19
C GLN A 248 3.24 -27.80 -3.36
N GLU A 249 3.83 -27.80 -4.56
CA GLU A 249 5.00 -27.01 -4.88
C GLU A 249 4.64 -25.89 -5.86
N PRO A 250 5.23 -24.69 -5.72
CA PRO A 250 5.04 -23.61 -6.68
C PRO A 250 5.50 -23.99 -8.08
N ILE A 251 4.69 -23.69 -9.09
CA ILE A 251 5.14 -23.70 -10.48
C ILE A 251 6.14 -22.58 -10.63
N TYR A 252 7.39 -22.92 -10.92
CA TYR A 252 8.49 -21.95 -10.94
C TYR A 252 9.21 -21.95 -12.28
N LEU A 253 9.53 -20.75 -12.74
CA LEU A 253 10.40 -20.56 -13.90
C LEU A 253 11.40 -19.43 -13.61
N ASN A 254 12.62 -19.63 -14.09
CA ASN A 254 13.67 -18.61 -14.14
C ASN A 254 14.38 -18.77 -15.49
N THR A 255 14.17 -17.82 -16.40
CA THR A 255 14.68 -17.91 -17.78
C THR A 255 14.90 -16.52 -18.36
N GLU A 256 15.60 -16.49 -19.49
CA GLU A 256 15.75 -15.28 -20.28
C GLU A 256 15.10 -15.46 -21.65
N LYS A 257 14.25 -14.52 -22.04
CA LYS A 257 13.64 -14.47 -23.37
C LYS A 257 13.81 -13.08 -23.97
N GLN A 258 14.24 -13.03 -25.22
CA GLN A 258 14.44 -11.77 -25.95
C GLN A 258 15.34 -10.76 -25.18
N GLY A 259 16.32 -11.25 -24.42
CA GLY A 259 17.20 -10.42 -23.61
C GLY A 259 16.58 -9.90 -22.30
N VAL A 260 15.39 -10.38 -21.92
CA VAL A 260 14.72 -10.04 -20.67
C VAL A 260 14.81 -11.24 -19.72
N PRO A 261 15.52 -11.14 -18.59
CA PRO A 261 15.43 -12.10 -17.50
C PRO A 261 14.04 -12.07 -16.86
N ILE A 262 13.43 -13.24 -16.74
CA ILE A 262 12.05 -13.42 -16.27
C ILE A 262 12.05 -14.50 -15.21
N GLU A 263 11.54 -14.15 -14.04
CA GLU A 263 11.33 -15.08 -12.94
C GLU A 263 9.88 -15.03 -12.50
N VAL A 264 9.23 -16.19 -12.38
CA VAL A 264 7.83 -16.28 -12.00
C VAL A 264 7.63 -17.48 -11.08
N ALA A 265 6.85 -17.28 -10.02
CA ALA A 265 6.37 -18.36 -9.17
C ALA A 265 4.84 -18.29 -9.08
N ILE A 266 4.17 -19.46 -9.16
CA ILE A 266 2.72 -19.57 -9.22
C ILE A 266 2.26 -20.66 -8.24
N LEU A 267 1.24 -20.34 -7.44
CA LEU A 267 0.46 -21.31 -6.66
C LEU A 267 -1.02 -21.21 -7.00
N TYR A 268 -1.73 -22.32 -6.82
CA TYR A 268 -3.19 -22.35 -6.84
C TYR A 268 -3.72 -22.84 -5.50
N ASN A 269 -4.74 -22.15 -5.00
CA ASN A 269 -5.38 -22.41 -3.73
C ASN A 269 -6.91 -22.51 -3.86
N THR A 270 -7.59 -22.79 -2.77
CA THR A 270 -9.06 -22.96 -2.74
C THR A 270 -9.83 -21.63 -2.71
N GLU A 271 -9.16 -20.49 -2.56
CA GLU A 271 -9.77 -19.18 -2.48
C GLU A 271 -10.44 -18.73 -3.79
N TYR A 272 -11.21 -17.65 -3.73
CA TYR A 272 -12.05 -17.17 -4.85
C TYR A 272 -11.49 -15.94 -5.57
N LYS A 273 -10.29 -15.51 -5.24
CA LYS A 273 -9.67 -14.31 -5.79
C LYS A 273 -8.27 -14.58 -6.37
N GLU A 274 -7.82 -13.68 -7.22
CA GLU A 274 -6.43 -13.66 -7.66
C GLU A 274 -5.58 -12.79 -6.72
N THR A 275 -4.36 -13.23 -6.46
CA THR A 275 -3.33 -12.45 -5.76
C THR A 275 -2.08 -12.44 -6.63
N ILE A 276 -1.85 -11.36 -7.36
CA ILE A 276 -0.68 -11.22 -8.24
C ILE A 276 0.18 -10.06 -7.76
N ARG A 277 1.49 -10.31 -7.63
CA ARG A 277 2.52 -9.30 -7.39
C ARG A 277 3.43 -9.23 -8.60
N SER A 278 3.65 -8.03 -9.11
CA SER A 278 4.49 -7.84 -10.28
C SER A 278 5.58 -6.81 -10.06
N PHE A 279 6.80 -7.15 -10.47
CA PHE A 279 7.99 -6.37 -10.21
C PHE A 279 8.81 -6.15 -11.48
N VAL A 280 9.40 -4.98 -11.59
CA VAL A 280 10.37 -4.61 -12.62
C VAL A 280 11.60 -4.06 -11.93
N ASN A 281 12.77 -4.72 -12.07
CA ASN A 281 14.00 -4.32 -11.39
C ASN A 281 13.79 -4.11 -9.86
N ASN A 282 13.08 -5.03 -9.22
CA ASN A 282 12.68 -5.00 -7.81
C ASN A 282 11.70 -3.88 -7.40
N ILE A 283 11.20 -3.09 -8.36
CA ILE A 283 10.18 -2.07 -8.12
C ILE A 283 8.80 -2.72 -8.25
N ASN A 284 7.96 -2.56 -7.24
CA ASN A 284 6.58 -3.05 -7.26
C ASN A 284 5.73 -2.20 -8.24
N THR A 285 5.24 -2.85 -9.29
CA THR A 285 4.36 -2.23 -10.29
C THR A 285 2.90 -2.46 -9.91
N ILE A 286 2.39 -1.66 -8.99
CA ILE A 286 1.05 -1.80 -8.42
C ILE A 286 -0.04 -1.79 -9.50
N GLU A 287 0.11 -0.96 -10.52
CA GLU A 287 -0.81 -0.88 -11.67
C GLU A 287 -0.46 -1.89 -12.78
N GLY A 288 0.51 -2.76 -12.53
CA GLY A 288 0.95 -3.79 -13.47
C GLY A 288 1.74 -3.23 -14.65
N GLY A 289 1.31 -3.57 -15.87
CA GLY A 289 1.97 -3.17 -17.11
C GLY A 289 2.12 -4.34 -18.06
N THR A 290 2.97 -4.17 -19.08
CA THR A 290 3.13 -5.12 -20.20
C THR A 290 3.56 -6.53 -19.75
N HIS A 291 4.41 -6.66 -18.73
CA HIS A 291 4.82 -7.95 -18.17
C HIS A 291 3.63 -8.71 -17.54
N LEU A 292 2.74 -8.02 -16.81
CA LEU A 292 1.53 -8.60 -16.24
C LEU A 292 0.53 -9.01 -17.33
N VAL A 293 0.38 -8.19 -18.37
CA VAL A 293 -0.46 -8.52 -19.55
C VAL A 293 0.08 -9.78 -20.24
N GLY A 294 1.39 -9.88 -20.46
CA GLY A 294 2.04 -11.06 -21.03
C GLY A 294 1.79 -12.31 -20.20
N PHE A 295 1.92 -12.22 -18.88
CA PHE A 295 1.65 -13.30 -17.94
C PHE A 295 0.19 -13.78 -18.01
N ARG A 296 -0.78 -12.86 -17.87
CA ARG A 296 -2.22 -13.21 -17.92
C ARG A 296 -2.62 -13.84 -19.25
N THR A 297 -2.06 -13.34 -20.34
CA THR A 297 -2.31 -13.88 -21.68
C THR A 297 -1.77 -15.31 -21.82
N ALA A 298 -0.54 -15.55 -21.36
CA ALA A 298 0.09 -16.87 -21.38
C ALA A 298 -0.69 -17.88 -20.53
N LEU A 299 -1.01 -17.51 -19.29
CA LEU A 299 -1.75 -18.33 -18.34
C LEU A 299 -3.08 -18.80 -18.96
N THR A 300 -3.90 -17.84 -19.39
CA THR A 300 -5.21 -18.11 -19.97
C THR A 300 -5.11 -19.00 -21.21
N ARG A 301 -4.20 -18.67 -22.13
CA ARG A 301 -4.05 -19.42 -23.39
C ARG A 301 -3.57 -20.84 -23.15
N THR A 302 -2.60 -21.03 -22.27
CA THR A 302 -2.00 -22.35 -22.04
C THR A 302 -2.95 -23.28 -21.29
N LEU A 303 -3.57 -22.79 -20.20
CA LEU A 303 -4.56 -23.58 -19.45
C LEU A 303 -5.78 -23.92 -20.29
N LYS A 304 -6.28 -22.97 -21.08
CA LYS A 304 -7.40 -23.22 -21.99
C LYS A 304 -7.07 -24.30 -23.01
N LYS A 305 -5.91 -24.18 -23.66
CA LYS A 305 -5.44 -25.18 -24.62
C LYS A 305 -5.34 -26.57 -23.98
N TYR A 306 -4.71 -26.68 -22.81
CA TYR A 306 -4.59 -27.93 -22.07
C TYR A 306 -5.94 -28.54 -21.72
N ALA A 307 -6.89 -27.74 -21.28
CA ALA A 307 -8.24 -28.16 -20.92
C ALA A 307 -9.05 -28.62 -22.15
N ASP A 308 -8.90 -27.97 -23.30
CA ASP A 308 -9.52 -28.34 -24.57
C ASP A 308 -8.92 -29.64 -25.11
N ASP A 309 -7.59 -29.78 -25.18
CA ASP A 309 -6.88 -30.95 -25.69
C ASP A 309 -7.22 -32.22 -24.87
N ASN A 310 -7.46 -32.08 -23.57
CA ASN A 310 -7.87 -33.16 -22.66
C ASN A 310 -9.40 -33.32 -22.52
N LYS A 311 -10.21 -32.57 -23.28
CA LYS A 311 -11.68 -32.62 -23.30
C LYS A 311 -12.34 -32.36 -21.94
N PHE A 312 -11.71 -31.60 -21.05
CA PHE A 312 -12.29 -31.24 -19.75
C PHE A 312 -13.45 -30.27 -19.92
N LEU A 313 -13.38 -29.35 -20.91
CA LEU A 313 -14.38 -28.31 -21.13
C LEU A 313 -15.66 -28.85 -21.80
N GLU A 314 -15.59 -29.88 -22.60
CA GLU A 314 -16.77 -30.51 -23.22
C GLU A 314 -17.81 -30.97 -22.18
N LYS A 315 -17.34 -31.41 -21.02
CA LYS A 315 -18.17 -31.86 -19.90
C LYS A 315 -18.77 -30.73 -19.06
N ALA A 316 -18.11 -29.59 -19.02
CA ALA A 316 -18.47 -28.50 -18.13
C ALA A 316 -19.73 -27.73 -18.55
N LYS A 317 -20.08 -27.70 -19.85
CA LYS A 317 -21.25 -27.02 -20.44
C LYS A 317 -21.34 -25.53 -20.04
N VAL A 318 -20.21 -24.91 -19.78
CA VAL A 318 -20.08 -23.47 -19.44
C VAL A 318 -19.00 -22.86 -20.33
N GLU A 319 -19.20 -21.59 -20.67
CA GLU A 319 -18.18 -20.78 -21.34
C GLU A 319 -17.20 -20.28 -20.28
N ILE A 320 -15.90 -20.52 -20.52
CA ILE A 320 -14.83 -20.12 -19.61
C ILE A 320 -14.24 -18.80 -20.11
N GLU A 321 -14.17 -17.81 -19.21
CA GLU A 321 -13.57 -16.51 -19.45
C GLU A 321 -12.17 -16.45 -18.84
N GLY A 322 -11.37 -15.43 -19.22
CA GLY A 322 -9.99 -15.27 -18.71
C GLY A 322 -9.89 -15.12 -17.20
N GLU A 323 -10.94 -14.62 -16.55
CA GLU A 323 -11.04 -14.47 -15.10
C GLU A 323 -11.08 -15.81 -14.37
N ASP A 324 -11.82 -16.76 -14.91
CA ASP A 324 -12.02 -18.06 -14.28
C ASP A 324 -10.68 -18.80 -14.10
N PHE A 325 -9.70 -18.55 -14.99
CA PHE A 325 -8.34 -19.10 -14.87
C PHE A 325 -7.49 -18.48 -13.75
N ARG A 326 -7.92 -17.37 -13.18
CA ARG A 326 -7.19 -16.63 -12.15
C ARG A 326 -7.83 -16.75 -10.77
N GLU A 327 -9.00 -17.36 -10.65
CA GLU A 327 -9.62 -17.65 -9.36
C GLU A 327 -8.77 -18.64 -8.55
N GLY A 328 -8.38 -18.27 -7.34
CA GLY A 328 -7.48 -19.03 -6.49
C GLY A 328 -6.01 -19.01 -6.92
N LEU A 329 -5.64 -18.09 -7.82
CA LEU A 329 -4.27 -17.91 -8.27
C LEU A 329 -3.49 -16.98 -7.32
N THR A 330 -2.34 -17.43 -6.83
CA THR A 330 -1.30 -16.59 -6.25
C THR A 330 -0.06 -16.63 -7.14
N ALA A 331 0.43 -15.48 -7.57
CA ALA A 331 1.59 -15.40 -8.45
C ALA A 331 2.48 -14.21 -8.13
N VAL A 332 3.79 -14.42 -8.27
CA VAL A 332 4.80 -13.38 -8.22
C VAL A 332 5.55 -13.36 -9.54
N ILE A 333 5.66 -12.19 -10.17
CA ILE A 333 6.30 -11.99 -11.46
C ILE A 333 7.40 -10.96 -11.28
N SER A 334 8.63 -11.30 -11.59
CA SER A 334 9.78 -10.40 -11.58
C SER A 334 10.46 -10.41 -12.94
N VAL A 335 10.59 -9.23 -13.54
CA VAL A 335 11.34 -9.05 -14.79
C VAL A 335 12.48 -8.07 -14.58
N LYS A 336 13.59 -8.30 -15.28
CA LYS A 336 14.73 -7.38 -15.26
C LYS A 336 14.88 -6.75 -16.64
N VAL A 337 14.67 -5.44 -16.70
CA VAL A 337 14.64 -4.65 -17.95
C VAL A 337 15.77 -3.63 -17.89
N ALA A 338 16.63 -3.61 -18.91
CA ALA A 338 17.78 -2.70 -18.95
C ALA A 338 17.35 -1.22 -19.05
N GLU A 339 16.30 -0.93 -19.83
CA GLU A 339 15.75 0.43 -20.02
C GLU A 339 14.24 0.41 -19.79
N PRO A 340 13.77 0.32 -18.53
CA PRO A 340 12.35 0.27 -18.27
C PRO A 340 11.68 1.64 -18.50
N GLN A 341 10.57 1.61 -19.21
CA GLN A 341 9.72 2.77 -19.46
C GLN A 341 8.49 2.68 -18.58
N PHE A 342 8.37 3.57 -17.61
CA PHE A 342 7.23 3.61 -16.70
C PHE A 342 6.26 4.74 -17.07
N GLU A 343 4.98 4.51 -16.81
CA GLU A 343 3.97 5.56 -16.86
C GLU A 343 4.07 6.42 -15.59
N GLY A 344 4.91 7.46 -15.61
CA GLY A 344 5.07 8.42 -14.51
C GLY A 344 6.24 8.14 -13.55
N GLN A 345 6.49 9.11 -12.67
CA GLN A 345 7.62 9.12 -11.75
C GLN A 345 7.51 8.07 -10.63
N THR A 346 6.31 7.70 -10.25
CA THR A 346 6.03 6.70 -9.21
C THR A 346 6.29 5.27 -9.64
N LYS A 347 6.60 5.05 -10.92
CA LYS A 347 7.00 3.75 -11.51
C LYS A 347 5.97 2.62 -11.30
N THR A 348 4.70 2.96 -11.21
CA THR A 348 3.61 2.03 -10.87
C THR A 348 3.22 1.10 -12.01
N LYS A 349 3.53 1.45 -13.27
CA LYS A 349 3.13 0.69 -14.46
C LYS A 349 4.21 0.65 -15.52
N LEU A 350 4.55 -0.54 -16.01
CA LEU A 350 5.53 -0.75 -17.08
C LEU A 350 4.90 -0.58 -18.47
N GLY A 351 5.54 0.24 -19.32
CA GLY A 351 5.10 0.53 -20.68
C GLY A 351 5.81 -0.23 -21.81
N ASN A 352 6.95 -0.87 -21.56
CA ASN A 352 7.77 -1.57 -22.57
C ASN A 352 6.99 -2.68 -23.31
N SER A 353 6.61 -2.46 -24.56
CA SER A 353 5.77 -3.37 -25.34
C SER A 353 6.42 -4.74 -25.61
N GLU A 354 7.75 -4.79 -25.78
CA GLU A 354 8.51 -6.00 -26.05
C GLU A 354 8.49 -7.00 -24.88
N VAL A 355 8.35 -6.52 -23.66
CA VAL A 355 8.34 -7.35 -22.45
C VAL A 355 7.11 -8.27 -22.40
N ALA A 356 5.97 -7.82 -22.93
CA ALA A 356 4.76 -8.64 -22.98
C ALA A 356 4.97 -9.95 -23.76
N GLY A 357 5.62 -9.85 -24.93
CA GLY A 357 5.92 -11.02 -25.77
C GLY A 357 6.90 -11.98 -25.12
N ALA A 358 7.96 -11.45 -24.48
CA ALA A 358 8.97 -12.23 -23.79
C ALA A 358 8.37 -13.03 -22.62
N VAL A 359 7.56 -12.36 -21.76
CA VAL A 359 6.88 -13.00 -20.63
C VAL A 359 5.85 -14.02 -21.11
N GLN A 360 5.07 -13.69 -22.15
CA GLN A 360 4.08 -14.61 -22.72
C GLN A 360 4.74 -15.90 -23.22
N GLN A 361 5.88 -15.80 -23.89
CA GLN A 361 6.60 -16.96 -24.36
C GLN A 361 7.17 -17.79 -23.20
N ALA A 362 7.86 -17.17 -22.26
CA ALA A 362 8.46 -17.84 -21.12
C ALA A 362 7.44 -18.61 -20.27
N VAL A 363 6.38 -17.94 -19.88
CA VAL A 363 5.31 -18.51 -19.05
C VAL A 363 4.55 -19.60 -19.80
N GLY A 364 4.24 -19.37 -21.09
CA GLY A 364 3.54 -20.36 -21.91
C GLY A 364 4.32 -21.68 -22.06
N GLU A 365 5.63 -21.59 -22.31
CA GLU A 365 6.50 -22.78 -22.39
C GLU A 365 6.56 -23.52 -21.04
N ALA A 366 6.85 -22.80 -19.95
CA ALA A 366 6.98 -23.40 -18.62
C ALA A 366 5.70 -24.08 -18.14
N LEU A 367 4.55 -23.40 -18.31
CA LEU A 367 3.25 -23.97 -17.95
C LEU A 367 2.89 -25.20 -18.80
N THR A 368 3.22 -25.19 -20.09
CA THR A 368 2.96 -26.37 -20.94
C THR A 368 3.71 -27.58 -20.40
N PHE A 369 5.01 -27.44 -20.12
CA PHE A 369 5.81 -28.53 -19.54
C PHE A 369 5.25 -28.99 -18.20
N TYR A 370 4.94 -28.07 -17.30
CA TYR A 370 4.41 -28.42 -15.99
C TYR A 370 3.10 -29.20 -16.07
N LEU A 371 2.15 -28.75 -16.89
CA LEU A 371 0.84 -29.40 -17.04
C LEU A 371 0.94 -30.82 -17.64
N GLU A 372 1.93 -31.03 -18.52
CA GLU A 372 2.19 -32.36 -19.10
C GLU A 372 2.88 -33.30 -18.11
N GLU A 373 3.79 -32.81 -17.28
CA GLU A 373 4.52 -33.59 -16.27
C GLU A 373 3.67 -33.88 -15.01
N HIS A 374 2.72 -32.99 -14.67
CA HIS A 374 1.90 -33.08 -13.45
C HIS A 374 0.39 -33.18 -13.74
N PRO A 375 -0.09 -34.21 -14.45
CA PRO A 375 -1.48 -34.29 -14.93
C PRO A 375 -2.51 -34.30 -13.79
N LYS A 376 -2.15 -34.75 -12.59
CA LYS A 376 -3.05 -34.73 -11.43
C LYS A 376 -3.29 -33.31 -10.93
N GLU A 377 -2.23 -32.53 -10.77
CA GLU A 377 -2.29 -31.14 -10.34
C GLU A 377 -2.93 -30.27 -11.42
N ALA A 378 -2.57 -30.48 -12.69
CA ALA A 378 -3.19 -29.83 -13.83
C ALA A 378 -4.72 -30.03 -13.83
N LYS A 379 -5.18 -31.25 -13.50
CA LYS A 379 -6.61 -31.52 -13.38
C LYS A 379 -7.24 -30.74 -12.23
N LEU A 380 -6.60 -30.64 -11.05
CA LEU A 380 -7.12 -29.87 -9.93
C LEU A 380 -7.27 -28.39 -10.30
N ILE A 381 -6.28 -27.82 -10.99
CA ILE A 381 -6.33 -26.44 -11.49
C ILE A 381 -7.52 -26.27 -12.46
N VAL A 382 -7.67 -27.17 -13.45
CA VAL A 382 -8.76 -27.08 -14.42
C VAL A 382 -10.13 -27.28 -13.76
N ASP A 383 -10.27 -28.22 -12.81
CA ASP A 383 -11.51 -28.42 -12.06
C ASP A 383 -11.89 -27.13 -11.26
N LYS A 384 -10.91 -26.44 -10.69
CA LYS A 384 -11.12 -25.13 -10.04
C LYS A 384 -11.61 -24.07 -11.03
N VAL A 385 -11.00 -23.98 -12.21
CA VAL A 385 -11.41 -23.05 -13.29
C VAL A 385 -12.86 -23.31 -13.73
N ILE A 386 -13.23 -24.58 -13.88
CA ILE A 386 -14.61 -24.98 -14.25
C ILE A 386 -15.59 -24.56 -13.15
N LEU A 387 -15.23 -24.76 -11.89
CA LEU A 387 -16.04 -24.35 -10.74
C LEU A 387 -16.25 -22.84 -10.72
N ALA A 388 -15.19 -22.06 -10.96
CA ALA A 388 -15.23 -20.61 -11.08
C ALA A 388 -16.19 -20.14 -12.18
N ALA A 389 -16.09 -20.74 -13.38
CA ALA A 389 -16.97 -20.43 -14.50
C ALA A 389 -18.45 -20.75 -14.20
N GLN A 390 -18.71 -21.88 -13.56
CA GLN A 390 -20.07 -22.28 -13.14
C GLN A 390 -20.63 -21.27 -12.12
N ALA A 391 -19.83 -20.87 -11.14
CA ALA A 391 -20.21 -19.88 -10.14
C ALA A 391 -20.51 -18.52 -10.78
N ARG A 392 -19.68 -18.05 -11.71
CA ARG A 392 -19.89 -16.79 -12.46
C ARG A 392 -21.20 -16.82 -13.26
N VAL A 393 -21.48 -17.91 -13.97
CA VAL A 393 -22.72 -18.05 -14.75
C VAL A 393 -23.95 -18.09 -13.83
N ALA A 394 -23.88 -18.80 -12.70
CA ALA A 394 -24.96 -18.82 -11.72
C ALA A 394 -25.26 -17.42 -11.17
N ALA A 395 -24.21 -16.67 -10.81
CA ALA A 395 -24.33 -15.29 -10.34
C ALA A 395 -24.96 -14.36 -11.37
N ARG A 396 -24.56 -14.46 -12.63
CA ARG A 396 -25.14 -13.68 -13.71
C ARG A 396 -26.64 -13.94 -13.85
N LYS A 397 -27.06 -15.21 -13.82
CA LYS A 397 -28.48 -15.58 -13.88
C LYS A 397 -29.26 -15.04 -12.69
N ALA A 398 -28.70 -15.08 -11.47
CA ALA A 398 -29.32 -14.52 -10.29
C ALA A 398 -29.56 -13.02 -10.44
N ARG A 399 -28.56 -12.24 -10.91
CA ARG A 399 -28.68 -10.80 -11.18
C ARG A 399 -29.77 -10.48 -12.20
N GLU A 400 -29.80 -11.20 -13.32
CA GLU A 400 -30.82 -11.01 -14.35
C GLU A 400 -32.23 -11.27 -13.81
N SER A 401 -32.39 -12.24 -12.91
CA SER A 401 -33.65 -12.55 -12.24
C SER A 401 -34.11 -11.43 -11.30
N VAL A 402 -33.18 -10.80 -10.56
CA VAL A 402 -33.47 -9.67 -9.68
C VAL A 402 -33.82 -8.41 -10.49
N GLN A 403 -33.07 -8.13 -11.57
CA GLN A 403 -33.36 -6.97 -12.45
C GLN A 403 -34.73 -7.07 -13.13
N ARG A 404 -35.18 -8.29 -13.48
CA ARG A 404 -36.53 -8.51 -14.03
C ARG A 404 -37.65 -8.32 -13.02
N LYS A 405 -37.36 -8.41 -11.71
CA LYS A 405 -38.36 -8.25 -10.64
C LYS A 405 -38.57 -6.79 -10.16
N SER A 406 -37.75 -5.84 -10.61
CA SER A 406 -37.85 -4.43 -10.21
C SER A 406 -37.93 -3.44 -11.37
N PRO A 407 -38.98 -3.50 -12.24
CA PRO A 407 -39.15 -2.46 -13.28
C PRO A 407 -39.76 -1.15 -12.77
N LEU A 408 -40.13 -1.03 -11.48
CA LEU A 408 -40.99 0.06 -10.96
C LEU A 408 -40.38 0.97 -9.90
N SER A 409 -39.10 0.81 -9.49
CA SER A 409 -38.46 1.76 -8.58
C SER A 409 -37.52 2.70 -9.32
N GLY A 410 -38.02 3.86 -9.65
CA GLY A 410 -37.43 4.85 -10.51
C GLY A 410 -36.38 5.77 -9.88
N SER A 411 -35.45 5.27 -9.09
CA SER A 411 -34.15 5.91 -8.84
C SER A 411 -33.26 4.84 -8.19
N GLY A 412 -32.26 4.32 -8.86
CA GLY A 412 -31.43 3.21 -8.42
C GLY A 412 -30.63 3.40 -7.11
N LEU A 413 -31.13 4.20 -6.18
CA LEU A 413 -30.53 4.47 -4.88
C LEU A 413 -31.19 3.66 -3.76
N PRO A 414 -30.42 3.22 -2.72
CA PRO A 414 -30.97 2.50 -1.58
C PRO A 414 -32.02 3.34 -0.85
N GLY A 415 -33.17 2.77 -0.49
CA GLY A 415 -34.21 3.47 0.26
C GLY A 415 -33.78 3.98 1.64
N LYS A 416 -32.70 3.41 2.20
CA LYS A 416 -32.11 3.83 3.47
C LYS A 416 -31.17 5.04 3.35
N LEU A 417 -30.66 5.33 2.15
CA LEU A 417 -29.72 6.42 1.92
C LEU A 417 -30.41 7.78 2.08
N ALA A 418 -29.88 8.59 2.98
CA ALA A 418 -30.20 10.02 3.04
C ALA A 418 -29.12 10.76 2.25
N ASP A 419 -29.39 11.02 0.97
CA ASP A 419 -28.44 11.63 0.04
C ASP A 419 -28.20 13.12 0.31
N CYS A 420 -27.11 13.68 -0.23
CA CYS A 420 -26.81 15.11 -0.24
C CYS A 420 -27.35 15.78 -1.51
N SER A 421 -27.42 17.10 -1.49
CA SER A 421 -27.98 17.87 -2.60
C SER A 421 -26.94 18.31 -3.64
N ASP A 422 -25.66 18.43 -3.25
CA ASP A 422 -24.56 18.69 -4.16
C ASP A 422 -24.35 17.49 -5.09
N LYS A 423 -23.99 17.77 -6.33
CA LYS A 423 -23.75 16.75 -7.37
C LYS A 423 -22.28 16.63 -7.76
N ASP A 424 -21.42 17.52 -7.26
CA ASP A 424 -19.97 17.41 -7.45
C ASP A 424 -19.39 16.43 -6.44
N PRO A 425 -18.91 15.26 -6.87
CA PRO A 425 -18.35 14.25 -5.96
C PRO A 425 -17.20 14.76 -5.10
N ALA A 426 -16.47 15.78 -5.58
CA ALA A 426 -15.34 16.35 -4.84
C ALA A 426 -15.75 17.03 -3.54
N ASN A 427 -16.99 17.55 -3.50
CA ASN A 427 -17.56 18.21 -2.32
C ASN A 427 -18.35 17.23 -1.44
N CYS A 428 -18.66 16.04 -1.96
CA CYS A 428 -19.61 15.12 -1.32
C CYS A 428 -18.91 14.06 -0.47
N GLU A 429 -19.53 13.77 0.68
CA GLU A 429 -19.08 12.80 1.66
C GLU A 429 -20.18 11.78 1.95
N LEU A 430 -19.84 10.48 1.99
CA LEU A 430 -20.74 9.41 2.40
C LEU A 430 -20.33 8.90 3.77
N PHE A 431 -21.18 9.01 4.76
CA PHE A 431 -21.02 8.36 6.05
C PHE A 431 -21.75 7.02 6.05
N ILE A 432 -21.02 5.94 6.23
CA ILE A 432 -21.56 4.60 6.49
C ILE A 432 -21.65 4.46 8.00
N VAL A 433 -22.88 4.43 8.53
CA VAL A 433 -23.15 4.58 9.97
C VAL A 433 -23.70 3.28 10.52
N GLU A 434 -23.18 2.83 11.65
CA GLU A 434 -23.68 1.66 12.36
C GLU A 434 -25.04 1.93 12.99
N GLY A 435 -26.02 1.12 12.60
CA GLY A 435 -27.36 1.09 13.19
C GLY A 435 -28.28 2.24 12.79
N ASP A 436 -29.59 1.99 12.96
CA ASP A 436 -30.64 2.97 12.61
C ASP A 436 -30.69 4.13 13.63
N SER A 437 -30.30 3.92 14.90
CA SER A 437 -30.33 4.95 15.95
C SER A 437 -29.28 6.03 15.68
N ALA A 438 -28.02 5.65 15.55
CA ALA A 438 -26.93 6.57 15.20
C ALA A 438 -27.15 7.19 13.81
N GLY A 439 -27.64 6.39 12.85
CA GLY A 439 -28.05 6.88 11.54
C GLY A 439 -29.14 7.94 11.60
N GLY A 440 -30.06 7.86 12.56
CA GLY A 440 -31.10 8.87 12.83
C GLY A 440 -30.50 10.18 13.32
N SER A 441 -29.64 10.15 14.32
CA SER A 441 -28.91 11.32 14.82
C SER A 441 -28.04 11.96 13.75
N ALA A 442 -27.28 11.14 12.99
CA ALA A 442 -26.45 11.61 11.89
C ALA A 442 -27.28 12.30 10.78
N LYS A 443 -28.43 11.74 10.39
CA LYS A 443 -29.34 12.35 9.41
C LYS A 443 -29.85 13.70 9.84
N GLN A 444 -30.05 13.93 11.14
CA GLN A 444 -30.50 15.20 11.68
C GLN A 444 -29.38 16.23 11.80
N GLY A 445 -28.18 15.79 12.25
CA GLY A 445 -27.03 16.66 12.51
C GLY A 445 -26.21 17.04 11.28
N ARG A 446 -26.29 16.29 10.18
CA ARG A 446 -25.45 16.46 8.99
C ARG A 446 -25.64 17.78 8.25
N ASP A 447 -24.65 18.20 7.50
CA ASP A 447 -24.85 19.15 6.40
C ASP A 447 -25.53 18.43 5.23
N ARG A 448 -26.78 18.82 4.96
CA ARG A 448 -27.59 18.21 3.88
C ARG A 448 -27.09 18.58 2.49
N HIS A 449 -26.23 19.57 2.38
CA HIS A 449 -25.70 19.98 1.08
C HIS A 449 -24.63 19.01 0.62
N THR A 450 -23.68 18.66 1.47
CA THR A 450 -22.47 17.92 1.10
C THR A 450 -22.40 16.51 1.71
N GLN A 451 -23.19 16.20 2.76
CA GLN A 451 -23.07 14.94 3.49
C GLN A 451 -24.25 14.02 3.26
N ALA A 452 -23.96 12.78 2.84
CA ALA A 452 -24.91 11.68 2.72
C ALA A 452 -24.75 10.68 3.87
N ILE A 453 -25.84 10.07 4.34
CA ILE A 453 -25.84 9.09 5.42
C ILE A 453 -26.45 7.79 4.93
N LEU A 454 -25.70 6.70 5.07
CA LEU A 454 -26.14 5.32 4.81
C LEU A 454 -26.08 4.52 6.12
N PRO A 455 -27.19 4.31 6.83
CA PRO A 455 -27.20 3.39 7.96
C PRO A 455 -27.09 1.95 7.47
N ILE A 456 -26.23 1.16 8.13
CA ILE A 456 -26.13 -0.28 7.93
C ILE A 456 -26.66 -1.01 9.16
N ARG A 457 -27.34 -2.15 8.95
CA ARG A 457 -27.93 -2.93 10.06
C ARG A 457 -27.00 -4.06 10.45
N GLY A 458 -26.29 -3.87 11.55
CA GLY A 458 -25.40 -4.89 12.14
C GLY A 458 -24.20 -5.23 11.29
N LYS A 459 -23.61 -6.39 11.55
CA LYS A 459 -22.40 -6.87 10.88
C LYS A 459 -22.69 -7.24 9.44
N ILE A 460 -22.00 -6.62 8.50
CA ILE A 460 -22.05 -7.02 7.10
C ILE A 460 -21.41 -8.39 6.93
N PHE A 461 -21.67 -9.00 5.79
CA PHE A 461 -21.13 -10.32 5.46
C PHE A 461 -19.60 -10.28 5.33
N ASN A 462 -18.91 -11.29 5.89
CA ASN A 462 -17.47 -11.41 5.73
C ASN A 462 -17.17 -11.90 4.31
N VAL A 463 -16.77 -10.97 3.46
CA VAL A 463 -16.50 -11.24 2.03
C VAL A 463 -15.23 -12.04 1.79
N GLU A 464 -14.37 -12.22 2.80
CA GLU A 464 -13.18 -13.06 2.73
C GLU A 464 -13.53 -14.54 2.61
N ARG A 465 -14.64 -14.98 3.23
CA ARG A 465 -15.03 -16.39 3.36
C ARG A 465 -16.01 -16.86 2.31
N VAL A 466 -16.34 -16.04 1.33
CA VAL A 466 -17.40 -16.40 0.37
C VAL A 466 -17.04 -16.02 -1.05
N MET A 467 -17.62 -16.77 -1.97
CA MET A 467 -17.54 -16.41 -3.39
C MET A 467 -18.15 -15.02 -3.59
N TRP A 468 -17.52 -14.20 -4.40
CA TRP A 468 -17.87 -12.82 -4.67
C TRP A 468 -19.36 -12.62 -5.04
N HIS A 469 -19.98 -13.55 -5.79
CA HIS A 469 -21.39 -13.45 -6.15
C HIS A 469 -22.33 -13.55 -4.95
N LYS A 470 -21.96 -14.29 -3.89
CA LYS A 470 -22.74 -14.35 -2.65
C LYS A 470 -22.59 -13.08 -1.81
N ALA A 471 -21.45 -12.40 -1.91
CA ALA A 471 -21.29 -11.10 -1.27
C ALA A 471 -22.29 -10.07 -1.82
N PHE A 472 -22.60 -10.15 -3.12
CA PHE A 472 -23.58 -9.26 -3.77
C PHE A 472 -25.05 -9.64 -3.53
N ASP A 473 -25.32 -10.82 -3.01
CA ASP A 473 -26.69 -11.19 -2.60
C ASP A 473 -27.03 -10.58 -1.24
N HIS A 474 -26.05 -10.06 -0.50
CA HIS A 474 -26.26 -9.43 0.80
C HIS A 474 -26.77 -7.99 0.64
N GLU A 475 -27.92 -7.67 1.29
CA GLU A 475 -28.61 -6.39 1.14
C GLU A 475 -27.71 -5.20 1.49
N GLU A 476 -26.95 -5.26 2.61
CA GLU A 476 -26.13 -4.13 3.06
C GLU A 476 -24.92 -3.88 2.14
N VAL A 477 -24.29 -4.93 1.60
CA VAL A 477 -23.23 -4.80 0.61
C VAL A 477 -23.78 -4.14 -0.66
N ASN A 478 -24.94 -4.57 -1.14
CA ASN A 478 -25.60 -3.93 -2.28
C ASN A 478 -25.94 -2.47 -2.03
N ASN A 479 -26.41 -2.13 -0.83
CA ASN A 479 -26.73 -0.75 -0.45
C ASN A 479 -25.48 0.14 -0.51
N ILE A 480 -24.32 -0.33 -0.01
CA ILE A 480 -23.05 0.40 -0.08
C ILE A 480 -22.67 0.66 -1.53
N ILE A 481 -22.70 -0.38 -2.37
CA ILE A 481 -22.33 -0.30 -3.79
C ILE A 481 -23.24 0.67 -4.56
N GLN A 482 -24.54 0.54 -4.37
CA GLN A 482 -25.51 1.41 -5.02
C GLN A 482 -25.37 2.87 -4.57
N ALA A 483 -25.09 3.10 -3.28
CA ALA A 483 -24.85 4.44 -2.74
C ALA A 483 -23.62 5.08 -3.40
N LEU A 484 -22.52 4.32 -3.54
CA LEU A 484 -21.29 4.79 -4.17
C LEU A 484 -21.45 5.11 -5.67
N GLY A 485 -22.43 4.47 -6.33
CA GLY A 485 -22.67 4.65 -7.76
C GLY A 485 -21.63 3.98 -8.68
N VAL A 486 -20.70 3.24 -8.09
CA VAL A 486 -19.66 2.50 -8.82
C VAL A 486 -20.21 1.15 -9.26
N ARG A 487 -19.96 0.76 -10.51
CA ARG A 487 -20.22 -0.60 -10.97
C ARG A 487 -18.96 -1.43 -10.79
N PHE A 488 -19.09 -2.62 -10.24
CA PHE A 488 -18.00 -3.57 -10.23
C PHE A 488 -17.81 -4.20 -11.61
N GLY A 489 -16.61 -4.05 -12.14
CA GLY A 489 -16.04 -4.99 -13.08
C GLY A 489 -15.22 -5.99 -12.29
N LEU A 490 -15.34 -7.26 -12.60
CA LEU A 490 -14.53 -8.31 -12.02
C LEU A 490 -13.13 -8.35 -12.64
N ASN A 491 -12.87 -7.49 -13.62
CA ASN A 491 -11.67 -7.49 -14.43
C ASN A 491 -11.21 -6.05 -14.70
N PRO A 492 -9.98 -5.71 -14.32
CA PRO A 492 -9.37 -4.45 -14.75
C PRO A 492 -9.29 -4.31 -16.28
N ASP A 493 -9.27 -5.44 -17.00
CA ASP A 493 -9.19 -5.51 -18.46
C ASP A 493 -10.57 -5.54 -19.14
N ASP A 494 -11.68 -5.61 -18.37
CA ASP A 494 -13.02 -5.54 -18.93
C ASP A 494 -13.39 -4.07 -19.17
N SER A 495 -13.92 -3.75 -20.35
CA SER A 495 -14.58 -2.46 -20.65
C SER A 495 -15.75 -2.13 -19.70
N LYS A 496 -16.10 -3.07 -18.82
CA LYS A 496 -17.05 -2.96 -17.73
C LYS A 496 -16.38 -2.93 -16.34
N ALA A 497 -15.06 -2.75 -16.27
CA ALA A 497 -14.30 -2.55 -15.03
C ALA A 497 -14.93 -1.46 -14.15
N ALA A 498 -14.67 -1.51 -12.87
CA ALA A 498 -15.19 -0.54 -11.91
C ALA A 498 -14.99 0.88 -12.41
N ASN A 499 -16.10 1.56 -12.72
CA ASN A 499 -16.03 2.91 -13.27
C ASN A 499 -16.04 3.92 -12.13
N TYR A 500 -14.84 4.21 -11.61
CA TYR A 500 -14.63 5.20 -10.55
C TYR A 500 -14.93 6.65 -11.00
N ASP A 501 -14.99 6.91 -12.30
CA ASP A 501 -15.44 8.22 -12.82
C ASP A 501 -16.90 8.53 -12.46
N LYS A 502 -17.65 7.50 -12.04
CA LYS A 502 -19.03 7.62 -11.55
C LYS A 502 -19.14 7.61 -10.03
N LEU A 503 -18.02 7.64 -9.32
CA LEU A 503 -18.02 7.71 -7.86
C LEU A 503 -18.75 8.98 -7.42
N ARG A 504 -19.73 8.82 -6.53
CA ARG A 504 -20.61 9.92 -6.11
C ARG A 504 -20.06 10.71 -4.94
N TYR A 505 -19.11 10.17 -4.20
CA TYR A 505 -18.55 10.77 -2.99
C TYR A 505 -17.04 10.54 -2.96
N TYR A 506 -16.25 11.61 -2.92
CA TYR A 506 -14.79 11.50 -2.84
C TYR A 506 -14.27 11.30 -1.42
N LYS A 507 -15.18 11.33 -0.42
CA LYS A 507 -14.88 10.84 0.91
C LYS A 507 -15.93 9.84 1.34
N VAL A 508 -15.50 8.63 1.62
CA VAL A 508 -16.29 7.54 2.21
C VAL A 508 -15.80 7.35 3.63
N ILE A 509 -16.67 7.61 4.59
CA ILE A 509 -16.31 7.69 6.00
C ILE A 509 -17.06 6.58 6.73
N ILE A 510 -16.32 5.65 7.33
CA ILE A 510 -16.87 4.62 8.21
C ILE A 510 -17.06 5.26 9.59
N MET A 511 -18.25 5.15 10.16
CA MET A 511 -18.59 5.74 11.45
C MET A 511 -19.37 4.71 12.28
N THR A 512 -18.66 4.04 13.18
CA THR A 512 -19.14 2.95 14.03
C THR A 512 -19.03 3.31 15.51
N ASP A 513 -19.67 2.51 16.35
CA ASP A 513 -19.59 2.65 17.79
C ASP A 513 -18.15 2.38 18.29
N ALA A 514 -17.76 3.05 19.38
CA ALA A 514 -16.43 2.91 19.97
C ALA A 514 -16.34 1.67 20.88
N ASP A 515 -16.80 0.53 20.39
CA ASP A 515 -16.78 -0.75 21.11
C ASP A 515 -16.20 -1.87 20.23
N VAL A 516 -16.16 -3.09 20.77
CA VAL A 516 -15.60 -4.25 20.06
C VAL A 516 -16.45 -4.66 18.85
N ASP A 517 -17.76 -4.44 18.88
CA ASP A 517 -18.64 -4.76 17.77
C ASP A 517 -18.48 -3.74 16.65
N GLY A 518 -18.38 -2.43 16.97
CA GLY A 518 -18.06 -1.39 15.99
C GLY A 518 -16.72 -1.61 15.32
N SER A 519 -15.67 -1.94 16.08
CA SER A 519 -14.34 -2.28 15.52
C SER A 519 -14.40 -3.49 14.58
N HIS A 520 -15.26 -4.48 14.86
CA HIS A 520 -15.48 -5.61 13.97
C HIS A 520 -16.22 -5.20 12.69
N ILE A 521 -17.20 -4.30 12.77
CA ILE A 521 -17.90 -3.75 11.61
C ILE A 521 -16.93 -2.96 10.73
N ASP A 522 -16.08 -2.11 11.32
CA ASP A 522 -15.01 -1.42 10.59
C ASP A 522 -14.14 -2.40 9.81
N THR A 523 -13.71 -3.47 10.46
CA THR A 523 -12.87 -4.50 9.83
C THR A 523 -13.59 -5.19 8.67
N LEU A 524 -14.88 -5.51 8.82
CA LEU A 524 -15.68 -6.11 7.74
C LEU A 524 -15.85 -5.17 6.55
N ILE A 525 -16.11 -3.88 6.79
CA ILE A 525 -16.23 -2.87 5.74
C ILE A 525 -14.87 -2.64 5.07
N MET A 526 -13.79 -2.55 5.84
CA MET A 526 -12.43 -2.45 5.29
C MET A 526 -12.07 -3.68 4.44
N THR A 527 -12.48 -4.90 4.87
CA THR A 527 -12.29 -6.12 4.09
C THR A 527 -13.04 -6.03 2.76
N LEU A 528 -14.28 -5.52 2.77
CA LEU A 528 -15.06 -5.31 1.54
C LEU A 528 -14.32 -4.34 0.58
N PHE A 529 -13.88 -3.20 1.08
CA PHE A 529 -13.19 -2.21 0.24
C PHE A 529 -11.82 -2.72 -0.23
N PHE A 530 -11.03 -3.34 0.64
CA PHE A 530 -9.73 -3.88 0.28
C PHE A 530 -9.84 -4.97 -0.80
N ARG A 531 -10.87 -5.85 -0.71
CA ARG A 531 -11.04 -6.98 -1.64
C ARG A 531 -11.67 -6.60 -2.97
N TYR A 532 -12.62 -5.66 -2.95
CA TYR A 532 -13.43 -5.38 -4.14
C TYR A 532 -13.29 -3.95 -4.68
N MET A 533 -12.71 -3.05 -3.89
CA MET A 533 -12.53 -1.65 -4.28
C MET A 533 -11.18 -1.07 -3.79
N PRO A 534 -10.04 -1.74 -4.02
CA PRO A 534 -8.75 -1.28 -3.51
C PRO A 534 -8.42 0.14 -3.98
N GLU A 535 -8.84 0.51 -5.20
CA GLU A 535 -8.62 1.85 -5.74
C GLU A 535 -9.25 2.97 -4.90
N LEU A 536 -10.34 2.72 -4.15
CA LEU A 536 -10.89 3.72 -3.22
C LEU A 536 -9.91 4.04 -2.09
N ILE A 537 -9.15 3.04 -1.66
CA ILE A 537 -8.11 3.20 -0.63
C ILE A 537 -6.88 3.85 -1.26
N GLU A 538 -6.42 3.34 -2.40
CA GLU A 538 -5.24 3.84 -3.12
C GLU A 538 -5.37 5.31 -3.52
N LYS A 539 -6.55 5.72 -3.97
CA LYS A 539 -6.88 7.12 -4.33
C LYS A 539 -7.20 8.00 -3.11
N GLY A 540 -7.16 7.43 -1.89
CA GLY A 540 -7.33 8.18 -0.64
C GLY A 540 -8.77 8.60 -0.35
N HIS A 541 -9.76 7.85 -0.82
CA HIS A 541 -11.17 8.16 -0.63
C HIS A 541 -11.79 7.54 0.63
N LEU A 542 -11.10 6.60 1.31
CA LEU A 542 -11.62 5.89 2.48
C LEU A 542 -11.08 6.46 3.79
N TYR A 543 -11.99 6.71 4.73
CA TYR A 543 -11.71 7.28 6.04
C TYR A 543 -12.46 6.55 7.15
N ILE A 544 -11.92 6.59 8.37
CA ILE A 544 -12.58 6.15 9.59
C ILE A 544 -12.79 7.38 10.47
N ALA A 545 -14.01 7.61 10.92
CA ALA A 545 -14.32 8.66 11.88
C ALA A 545 -13.84 8.27 13.28
N THR A 546 -13.34 9.24 14.03
CA THR A 546 -12.92 9.04 15.41
C THR A 546 -13.81 9.91 16.30
N PRO A 547 -14.92 9.36 16.85
CA PRO A 547 -15.75 10.09 17.81
C PRO A 547 -15.03 10.22 19.16
N PRO A 548 -15.39 11.21 19.99
CA PRO A 548 -14.84 11.33 21.33
C PRO A 548 -15.35 10.19 22.24
N LEU A 549 -14.49 9.71 23.11
CA LEU A 549 -14.82 8.68 24.10
C LEU A 549 -15.47 9.26 25.35
N TYR A 550 -15.18 10.52 25.70
CA TYR A 550 -15.66 11.15 26.93
C TYR A 550 -16.13 12.57 26.69
N LEU A 551 -17.15 12.98 27.48
CA LEU A 551 -17.48 14.36 27.74
C LEU A 551 -17.13 14.68 29.19
N CYS A 552 -16.12 15.51 29.40
CA CYS A 552 -15.68 15.97 30.71
C CYS A 552 -16.30 17.32 31.04
N THR A 553 -16.85 17.46 32.26
CA THR A 553 -17.58 18.67 32.67
C THR A 553 -17.11 19.13 34.06
N LYS A 554 -16.80 20.43 34.18
CA LYS A 554 -16.55 21.11 35.46
C LYS A 554 -17.25 22.46 35.50
N GLY A 555 -18.37 22.53 36.23
CA GLY A 555 -19.17 23.73 36.26
C GLY A 555 -19.72 24.12 34.89
N LYS A 556 -19.23 25.23 34.32
CA LYS A 556 -19.61 25.68 32.96
C LYS A 556 -18.67 25.21 31.87
N VAL A 557 -17.51 24.66 32.24
CA VAL A 557 -16.51 24.16 31.26
C VAL A 557 -16.89 22.75 30.84
N LYS A 558 -16.98 22.53 29.54
CA LYS A 558 -17.23 21.23 28.93
C LYS A 558 -16.21 21.00 27.84
N GLU A 559 -15.64 19.79 27.79
CA GLU A 559 -14.66 19.41 26.77
C GLU A 559 -14.90 17.96 26.36
N PHE A 560 -14.84 17.71 25.05
CA PHE A 560 -14.85 16.36 24.51
C PHE A 560 -13.43 15.83 24.47
N CYS A 561 -13.21 14.64 25.04
CA CYS A 561 -11.92 13.98 25.08
C CYS A 561 -11.97 12.72 24.22
N TYR A 562 -11.00 12.59 23.33
CA TYR A 562 -10.93 11.51 22.36
C TYR A 562 -10.14 10.29 22.86
N ASP A 563 -9.35 10.49 23.92
CA ASP A 563 -8.56 9.46 24.56
C ASP A 563 -8.40 9.71 26.08
N ASP A 564 -7.83 8.73 26.79
CA ASP A 564 -7.59 8.85 28.23
C ASP A 564 -6.56 9.91 28.58
N VAL A 565 -5.63 10.22 27.67
CA VAL A 565 -4.61 11.26 27.89
C VAL A 565 -5.27 12.64 27.94
N GLN A 566 -6.18 12.93 27.02
CA GLN A 566 -6.93 14.18 27.00
C GLN A 566 -7.85 14.28 28.22
N ARG A 567 -8.52 13.17 28.56
CA ARG A 567 -9.33 13.09 29.78
C ARG A 567 -8.50 13.39 31.03
N GLN A 568 -7.32 12.80 31.17
CA GLN A 568 -6.43 13.05 32.31
C GLN A 568 -5.95 14.49 32.35
N ARG A 569 -5.62 15.09 31.21
CA ARG A 569 -5.27 16.52 31.13
C ARG A 569 -6.40 17.43 31.64
N PHE A 570 -7.65 17.12 31.29
CA PHE A 570 -8.80 17.86 31.77
C PHE A 570 -8.97 17.71 33.29
N ILE A 571 -8.77 16.49 33.83
CA ILE A 571 -8.79 16.22 35.28
C ILE A 571 -7.70 17.02 35.99
N ASP A 572 -6.50 17.05 35.48
CA ASP A 572 -5.37 17.77 36.06
C ASP A 572 -5.60 19.28 36.04
N GLN A 573 -6.08 19.81 34.91
CA GLN A 573 -6.29 21.25 34.71
C GLN A 573 -7.46 21.80 35.52
N TYR A 574 -8.59 21.09 35.57
CA TYR A 574 -9.84 21.62 36.14
C TYR A 574 -10.26 20.88 37.41
N GLY A 575 -9.78 19.66 37.64
CA GLY A 575 -10.10 18.83 38.79
C GLY A 575 -9.04 18.84 39.89
N GLY A 576 -7.89 19.48 39.65
CA GLY A 576 -6.75 19.44 40.55
C GLY A 576 -6.16 18.04 40.72
N GLY A 577 -6.15 17.25 39.66
CA GLY A 577 -5.67 15.87 39.63
C GLY A 577 -6.61 14.83 40.26
N LEU A 578 -7.82 15.25 40.69
CA LEU A 578 -8.78 14.36 41.33
C LEU A 578 -10.02 14.13 40.44
N GLU A 579 -10.22 12.90 40.02
CA GLU A 579 -11.33 12.49 39.14
C GLU A 579 -12.71 12.81 39.74
N GLN A 580 -12.85 12.63 41.06
CA GLN A 580 -14.10 12.94 41.77
C GLN A 580 -14.59 14.39 41.66
N ASN A 581 -13.71 15.31 41.23
CA ASN A 581 -14.02 16.72 41.03
C ASN A 581 -14.59 17.03 39.66
N ILE A 582 -14.62 16.06 38.76
CA ILE A 582 -15.06 16.16 37.35
C ILE A 582 -16.25 15.23 37.12
N ILE A 583 -17.20 15.67 36.33
CA ILE A 583 -18.27 14.80 35.83
C ILE A 583 -17.80 14.32 34.47
N THR A 584 -17.53 13.01 34.38
CA THR A 584 -17.15 12.35 33.13
C THR A 584 -18.32 11.50 32.63
N GLN A 585 -18.82 11.81 31.45
CA GLN A 585 -19.76 10.97 30.71
C GLN A 585 -18.95 10.20 29.67
N ARG A 586 -18.99 8.87 29.73
CA ARG A 586 -18.39 8.01 28.71
C ARG A 586 -19.43 7.68 27.66
N TYR A 587 -19.07 7.82 26.37
CA TYR A 587 -19.86 7.37 25.25
C TYR A 587 -19.42 5.97 24.82
N LYS A 588 -20.38 5.04 24.83
CA LYS A 588 -20.15 3.66 24.34
C LYS A 588 -20.60 3.49 22.90
N GLY A 589 -21.54 4.31 22.45
CA GLY A 589 -22.04 4.27 21.09
C GLY A 589 -22.48 5.65 20.60
N LEU A 590 -22.46 5.81 19.28
CA LEU A 590 -22.87 7.03 18.57
C LEU A 590 -24.34 7.39 18.82
N GLY A 591 -25.16 6.38 19.11
CA GLY A 591 -26.58 6.56 19.44
C GLY A 591 -26.84 7.27 20.78
N GLU A 592 -25.82 7.41 21.64
CA GLU A 592 -25.88 8.16 22.89
C GLU A 592 -25.66 9.67 22.69
N MET A 593 -25.16 10.06 21.51
CA MET A 593 -24.95 11.47 21.14
C MET A 593 -26.24 12.04 20.51
N ASN A 594 -26.58 13.24 20.92
CA ASN A 594 -27.62 13.99 20.20
C ASN A 594 -27.06 14.51 18.84
N PRO A 595 -27.93 14.95 17.90
CA PRO A 595 -27.52 15.42 16.60
C PRO A 595 -26.49 16.56 16.61
N GLU A 596 -26.57 17.50 17.55
CA GLU A 596 -25.65 18.62 17.68
C GLU A 596 -24.26 18.15 18.16
N GLN A 597 -24.23 17.26 19.16
CA GLN A 597 -22.97 16.68 19.65
C GLN A 597 -22.25 15.88 18.55
N LEU A 598 -23.00 15.06 17.80
CA LEU A 598 -22.45 14.27 16.71
C LEU A 598 -21.92 15.15 15.57
N TRP A 599 -22.61 16.25 15.28
CA TRP A 599 -22.14 17.26 14.34
C TRP A 599 -20.84 17.89 14.82
N ASP A 600 -20.85 18.48 16.01
CA ASP A 600 -19.72 19.27 16.52
C ASP A 600 -18.44 18.46 16.68
N THR A 601 -18.53 17.17 16.98
CA THR A 601 -17.36 16.33 17.30
C THR A 601 -16.88 15.45 16.17
N THR A 602 -17.82 14.96 15.32
CA THR A 602 -17.53 13.83 14.42
C THR A 602 -17.83 14.12 12.95
N MET A 603 -18.79 15.01 12.67
CA MET A 603 -19.24 15.26 11.30
C MET A 603 -18.81 16.61 10.74
N ASN A 604 -18.65 17.64 11.58
CA ASN A 604 -18.25 18.98 11.15
C ASN A 604 -16.82 18.97 10.60
N PRO A 605 -16.59 19.34 9.33
CA PRO A 605 -15.27 19.35 8.71
C PRO A 605 -14.21 20.16 9.46
N GLU A 606 -14.61 21.18 10.23
CA GLU A 606 -13.69 22.05 10.95
C GLU A 606 -13.15 21.42 12.25
N ASN A 607 -13.90 20.51 12.88
CA ASN A 607 -13.59 20.03 14.24
C ASN A 607 -13.32 18.52 14.29
N ARG A 608 -13.80 17.77 13.32
CA ARG A 608 -13.78 16.30 13.33
C ARG A 608 -12.36 15.72 13.16
N LEU A 609 -12.16 14.54 13.72
CA LEU A 609 -10.96 13.74 13.49
C LEU A 609 -11.29 12.59 12.55
N LEU A 610 -10.59 12.51 11.42
CA LEU A 610 -10.68 11.41 10.45
C LEU A 610 -9.32 10.74 10.31
N LYS A 611 -9.31 9.40 10.32
CA LYS A 611 -8.15 8.60 9.95
C LYS A 611 -8.32 8.17 8.50
N GLN A 612 -7.43 8.62 7.61
CA GLN A 612 -7.41 8.14 6.24
C GLN A 612 -6.83 6.72 6.20
N VAL A 613 -7.50 5.83 5.48
CA VAL A 613 -7.04 4.44 5.32
C VAL A 613 -6.06 4.37 4.15
N HIS A 614 -4.89 3.79 4.39
CA HIS A 614 -3.86 3.61 3.37
C HIS A 614 -3.42 2.15 3.31
N ILE A 615 -3.11 1.67 2.12
CA ILE A 615 -2.39 0.41 1.91
C ILE A 615 -0.91 0.77 1.80
N GLN A 616 -0.13 0.43 2.82
CA GLN A 616 1.31 0.70 2.84
C GLN A 616 2.09 -0.40 2.11
N ASP A 617 1.79 -1.64 2.42
CA ASP A 617 2.24 -2.84 1.71
C ASP A 617 1.03 -3.71 1.37
N ALA A 618 0.83 -3.95 0.08
CA ALA A 618 -0.35 -4.68 -0.37
C ALA A 618 -0.23 -6.20 -0.13
N ALA A 619 0.99 -6.76 -0.07
CA ALA A 619 1.20 -8.17 0.24
C ALA A 619 0.96 -8.44 1.72
N GLU A 620 1.51 -7.59 2.59
CA GLU A 620 1.29 -7.72 4.03
C GLU A 620 -0.17 -7.45 4.41
N ALA A 621 -0.81 -6.45 3.80
CA ALA A 621 -2.24 -6.22 4.00
C ALA A 621 -3.08 -7.43 3.58
N ASP A 622 -2.77 -8.05 2.42
CA ASP A 622 -3.44 -9.25 1.96
C ASP A 622 -3.25 -10.42 2.94
N ARG A 623 -2.03 -10.63 3.43
CA ARG A 623 -1.72 -11.65 4.43
C ARG A 623 -2.50 -11.43 5.74
N ILE A 624 -2.51 -10.19 6.25
CA ILE A 624 -3.24 -9.84 7.48
C ILE A 624 -4.75 -10.04 7.31
N PHE A 625 -5.35 -9.56 6.21
CA PHE A 625 -6.77 -9.78 5.97
C PHE A 625 -7.11 -11.27 5.81
N SER A 626 -6.29 -12.06 5.09
CA SER A 626 -6.50 -13.51 4.97
C SER A 626 -6.38 -14.23 6.32
N MET A 627 -5.40 -13.85 7.14
CA MET A 627 -5.20 -14.42 8.47
C MET A 627 -6.34 -14.06 9.44
N LEU A 628 -6.72 -12.77 9.52
CA LEU A 628 -7.73 -12.32 10.49
C LEU A 628 -9.15 -12.68 10.06
N MET A 629 -9.46 -12.60 8.76
CA MET A 629 -10.81 -12.73 8.22
C MET A 629 -11.04 -14.05 7.49
N GLY A 630 -10.00 -14.82 7.15
CA GLY A 630 -10.07 -16.11 6.48
C GLY A 630 -10.68 -17.23 7.34
N GLU A 631 -10.72 -18.46 6.81
CA GLU A 631 -11.33 -19.62 7.48
C GLU A 631 -10.44 -20.23 8.57
N ASP A 632 -9.11 -20.10 8.46
CA ASP A 632 -8.18 -20.68 9.43
C ASP A 632 -8.27 -19.99 10.80
N VAL A 633 -8.62 -20.80 11.81
CA VAL A 633 -8.74 -20.35 13.19
C VAL A 633 -7.40 -20.42 13.91
N GLY A 634 -6.51 -21.32 13.50
CA GLY A 634 -5.22 -21.58 14.17
C GLY A 634 -4.31 -20.37 14.10
N THR A 635 -4.03 -19.91 12.90
CA THR A 635 -3.16 -18.75 12.63
C THR A 635 -3.71 -17.46 13.26
N ARG A 636 -5.04 -17.27 13.23
CA ARG A 636 -5.70 -16.14 13.90
C ARG A 636 -5.51 -16.17 15.40
N ARG A 637 -5.63 -17.35 16.02
CA ARG A 637 -5.41 -17.53 17.47
C ARG A 637 -3.98 -17.19 17.84
N GLU A 638 -3.00 -17.71 17.12
CA GLU A 638 -1.59 -17.43 17.35
C GLU A 638 -1.28 -15.93 17.25
N PHE A 639 -1.85 -15.26 16.25
CA PHE A 639 -1.70 -13.80 16.10
C PHE A 639 -2.28 -13.05 17.31
N ILE A 640 -3.48 -13.42 17.76
CA ILE A 640 -4.12 -12.80 18.93
C ILE A 640 -3.27 -13.04 20.19
N GLU A 641 -2.77 -14.26 20.39
CA GLU A 641 -1.95 -14.60 21.55
C GLU A 641 -0.64 -13.81 21.57
N ARG A 642 0.05 -13.69 20.44
CA ARG A 642 1.29 -12.90 20.31
C ARG A 642 1.08 -11.40 20.55
N ASN A 643 -0.06 -10.87 20.15
CA ASN A 643 -0.35 -9.43 20.22
C ASN A 643 -1.26 -9.05 21.41
N ALA A 644 -1.62 -9.98 22.26
CA ALA A 644 -2.54 -9.74 23.38
C ALA A 644 -2.06 -8.64 24.35
N THR A 645 -0.75 -8.48 24.50
CA THR A 645 -0.14 -7.45 25.34
C THR A 645 -0.30 -6.02 24.81
N TYR A 646 -0.56 -5.88 23.50
CA TYR A 646 -0.78 -4.59 22.86
C TYR A 646 -2.27 -4.22 22.76
N ALA A 647 -3.15 -5.17 23.08
CA ALA A 647 -4.58 -4.94 22.99
C ALA A 647 -5.05 -4.05 24.15
N ASN A 648 -5.58 -2.88 23.83
CA ASN A 648 -6.34 -2.06 24.76
C ASN A 648 -7.74 -2.67 24.89
N ILE A 649 -7.89 -3.65 25.76
CA ILE A 649 -9.18 -4.29 26.00
C ILE A 649 -9.87 -3.53 27.11
N ASP A 650 -11.03 -3.01 26.81
CA ASP A 650 -11.96 -2.46 27.76
C ASP A 650 -12.72 -3.62 28.43
N ALA A 651 -12.25 -4.06 29.59
CA ALA A 651 -12.82 -5.18 30.35
C ALA A 651 -13.92 -4.72 31.31
#